data_eeaa09d7775a4b704af924edb71dfae3
#
_entry.id   eeaa09d7775a4b704af924edb71dfae3
#
_cell.length_a   1.000
_cell.length_b   1.000
_cell.length_c   1.000
_cell.angle_alpha   90.00
_cell.angle_beta   90.00
_cell.angle_gamma   90.00
#
_symmetry.space_group_name_H-M   'P 1'
#
loop_
_entity.id
_entity.type
_entity.pdbx_description
1 polymer ?
#
loop_
_entity_poly.entity_id
_entity_poly.type
_entity_poly.pdbx_seq_one_letter_code
_entity_poly.pdbx_strand_id
1 'polypeptide(L)'
;MEKTYNPRDIEQPLYEHWEQQGYFKPNGDESKESFCIMIPPPNVTGSLHMGHAFQQTIMDTMIRYQRMQGKNTLWQAGTDHAGIATQMVVERKIAAEEGKTRHDYGRDAFIDKIWQWKAESGGTITRQMRRLGNSVDWERERFTMDEGLSNAVKEVFVRLYKEDLIYRGKRLVNWDPKLRTAISDLEVENRESKGSMWHIRYPLADGAKTADGKDYLVVATTRPETLLGDTGVAVNPEDPRYKDLIGKFVVLPLVNRRIPIVGDEHADMEKGTGCVKITPAHDFNDYEVGRRHALPMINILTFDGDIRESAEVYDTKGNESDVYSSDIPAEFQKLERFAARKAIVAAVDALGLLEEIKPHDLTVPYGDRGGVVIEPMLTDQWYVRADVLAKPAVEAVENGSIQFVPKQYENMYFSWMRDIQDWCISRQLWWGHRIPAWYDNEGNVYVGRSEDEVRQENNLSADVALRQDEDVLDTWFSSALWTFSTLGWPENTDALRQFHPTSVMVSGFDIIFFWIARMIMMTMHFIKDENGKPQVPFHTVYMTGLIRDDEGQKMSKSKGNVIDPLDMVDGISLEELLEKRTGNMMQPQLAEKIRKRTEKQFPNGIESHGTDALRFTLAALASTGRDINWDMKRLEGYRNFCNKLWNASRFVLMNTEDQDCGFNGGEMILSLADRWILAEFNQTVKAFREALDSYRFDIAAGILYEFTWNQFCDWYLELAKPVMNGGTEAELRGTRNTLITVLEGLLRLAHPVIPFITETIWQRVKVIAGINADTIMLQPFPEFDAAKVDEAASADTEWLKQAIVAARNIRAEMNIAPGKPLELLLRGCSDAAVRRVTENNTFLKTMARLESITVLPADDKGPVSVTKIIDGAELLIPMAGLVDKDAELARLAKEVAKVDVEIGKIESKLANEGFVARAPEAVIAKERERLVAFADAKTKLIEQQAVIAAL
;
A
#
# COMPACT_ATOMS: atom_id res chain seq x y z
N MET A 1 3.02 -36.85 -10.81
CA MET A 1 3.20 -35.37 -10.82
C MET A 1 3.94 -34.96 -12.08
N GLU A 2 3.48 -33.89 -12.71
CA GLU A 2 4.10 -33.38 -13.95
C GLU A 2 5.57 -33.01 -13.71
N LYS A 3 6.38 -33.14 -14.78
CA LYS A 3 7.82 -32.88 -14.72
C LYS A 3 8.15 -31.43 -14.41
N THR A 4 7.35 -30.50 -14.91
CA THR A 4 7.50 -29.07 -14.70
C THR A 4 6.26 -28.49 -14.03
N TYR A 5 6.47 -27.51 -13.17
CA TYR A 5 5.38 -26.74 -12.59
C TYR A 5 4.83 -25.77 -13.62
N ASN A 6 3.55 -25.91 -13.93
CA ASN A 6 2.85 -25.02 -14.84
C ASN A 6 1.64 -24.39 -14.16
N PRO A 7 1.76 -23.16 -13.65
CA PRO A 7 0.67 -22.49 -12.92
C PRO A 7 -0.61 -22.32 -13.74
N ARG A 8 -0.51 -22.12 -15.06
CA ARG A 8 -1.67 -21.91 -15.94
C ARG A 8 -2.66 -23.07 -15.91
N ASP A 9 -2.17 -24.29 -15.84
CA ASP A 9 -3.02 -25.48 -15.85
C ASP A 9 -3.65 -25.74 -14.48
N ILE A 10 -3.17 -25.13 -13.43
CA ILE A 10 -3.50 -25.43 -12.04
C ILE A 10 -4.43 -24.38 -11.43
N GLU A 11 -4.12 -23.10 -11.62
CA GLU A 11 -4.68 -22.02 -10.79
C GLU A 11 -6.18 -21.83 -10.97
N GLN A 12 -6.65 -21.66 -12.19
CA GLN A 12 -8.08 -21.40 -12.43
C GLN A 12 -8.99 -22.56 -12.04
N PRO A 13 -8.71 -23.81 -12.49
CA PRO A 13 -9.56 -24.94 -12.10
C PRO A 13 -9.58 -25.17 -10.60
N LEU A 14 -8.44 -24.97 -9.92
CA LEU A 14 -8.34 -25.15 -8.47
C LEU A 14 -9.14 -24.09 -7.71
N TYR A 15 -9.05 -22.84 -8.14
CA TYR A 15 -9.82 -21.76 -7.53
C TYR A 15 -11.33 -21.98 -7.69
N GLU A 16 -11.77 -22.36 -8.88
CA GLU A 16 -13.17 -22.67 -9.15
C GLU A 16 -13.68 -23.81 -8.25
N HIS A 17 -12.86 -24.83 -8.07
CA HIS A 17 -13.17 -25.93 -7.15
C HIS A 17 -13.34 -25.44 -5.71
N TRP A 18 -12.42 -24.64 -5.21
CA TRP A 18 -12.49 -24.06 -3.85
C TRP A 18 -13.78 -23.26 -3.65
N GLU A 19 -14.10 -22.41 -4.61
CA GLU A 19 -15.31 -21.57 -4.56
C GLU A 19 -16.58 -22.42 -4.57
N GLN A 20 -16.67 -23.41 -5.46
CA GLN A 20 -17.81 -24.33 -5.55
C GLN A 20 -18.01 -25.14 -4.27
N GLN A 21 -16.95 -25.55 -3.61
CA GLN A 21 -17.02 -26.30 -2.36
C GLN A 21 -17.34 -25.44 -1.14
N GLY A 22 -17.36 -24.13 -1.29
CA GLY A 22 -17.66 -23.22 -0.19
C GLY A 22 -16.56 -23.10 0.87
N TYR A 23 -15.31 -23.34 0.52
CA TYR A 23 -14.19 -23.29 1.50
C TYR A 23 -13.89 -21.90 2.01
N PHE A 24 -14.35 -20.86 1.30
CA PHE A 24 -14.11 -19.47 1.70
C PHE A 24 -15.12 -18.94 2.72
N LYS A 25 -16.18 -19.69 2.99
CA LYS A 25 -17.23 -19.28 3.90
C LYS A 25 -16.77 -19.40 5.36
N PRO A 26 -17.32 -18.57 6.27
CA PRO A 26 -17.15 -18.80 7.69
C PRO A 26 -17.61 -20.21 8.08
N ASN A 27 -16.96 -20.83 9.05
CA ASN A 27 -17.33 -22.17 9.49
C ASN A 27 -18.66 -22.23 10.26
N GLY A 28 -19.19 -21.09 10.67
CA GLY A 28 -20.46 -20.98 11.38
C GLY A 28 -20.42 -21.43 12.84
N ASP A 29 -19.26 -21.75 13.37
CA ASP A 29 -19.09 -22.19 14.76
C ASP A 29 -18.94 -20.97 15.68
N GLU A 30 -20.04 -20.58 16.31
CA GLU A 30 -20.10 -19.44 17.23
C GLU A 30 -19.27 -19.65 18.51
N SER A 31 -18.90 -20.90 18.83
CA SER A 31 -18.03 -21.21 19.97
C SER A 31 -16.57 -20.85 19.71
N LYS A 32 -16.19 -20.68 18.44
CA LYS A 32 -14.84 -20.30 18.03
C LYS A 32 -14.66 -18.79 17.98
N GLU A 33 -13.45 -18.34 18.24
CA GLU A 33 -13.09 -16.95 18.06
C GLU A 33 -13.31 -16.52 16.60
N SER A 34 -13.90 -15.35 16.41
CA SER A 34 -14.11 -14.78 15.08
C SER A 34 -12.87 -14.02 14.61
N PHE A 35 -12.61 -14.09 13.33
CA PHE A 35 -11.61 -13.24 12.67
C PHE A 35 -12.22 -12.68 11.39
N CYS A 36 -12.26 -11.36 11.29
CA CYS A 36 -12.89 -10.70 10.16
C CYS A 36 -11.98 -9.62 9.61
N ILE A 37 -11.86 -9.58 8.29
CA ILE A 37 -11.24 -8.48 7.56
C ILE A 37 -12.25 -7.94 6.56
N MET A 38 -12.39 -6.61 6.54
CA MET A 38 -13.14 -5.90 5.50
C MET A 38 -12.16 -5.50 4.41
N ILE A 39 -12.45 -5.87 3.16
CA ILE A 39 -11.66 -5.39 2.05
C ILE A 39 -11.85 -3.88 1.91
N PRO A 40 -10.79 -3.09 1.66
CA PRO A 40 -10.96 -1.76 1.14
C PRO A 40 -11.64 -1.87 -0.24
N PRO A 41 -12.90 -1.44 -0.38
CA PRO A 41 -13.66 -1.73 -1.59
C PRO A 41 -13.05 -0.99 -2.79
N PRO A 42 -12.54 -1.71 -3.82
CA PRO A 42 -11.99 -1.04 -4.99
C PRO A 42 -13.08 -0.27 -5.74
N ASN A 43 -12.67 0.83 -6.38
CA ASN A 43 -13.57 1.59 -7.23
C ASN A 43 -14.04 0.76 -8.42
N VAL A 44 -15.34 0.75 -8.66
CA VAL A 44 -15.96 -0.02 -9.74
C VAL A 44 -15.48 0.41 -11.16
N THR A 45 -14.91 1.61 -11.27
CA THR A 45 -14.42 2.17 -12.53
C THR A 45 -13.10 1.59 -13.01
N GLY A 46 -12.37 0.91 -12.13
CA GLY A 46 -10.99 0.54 -12.40
C GLY A 46 -10.79 -0.94 -12.64
N SER A 47 -9.55 -1.26 -12.91
CA SER A 47 -8.96 -2.57 -12.72
C SER A 47 -8.04 -2.50 -11.51
N LEU A 48 -7.76 -3.64 -10.90
CA LEU A 48 -6.79 -3.71 -9.80
C LEU A 48 -5.39 -3.43 -10.33
N HIS A 49 -4.60 -2.72 -9.55
CA HIS A 49 -3.19 -2.48 -9.80
C HIS A 49 -2.33 -3.17 -8.73
N MET A 50 -1.01 -3.02 -8.83
CA MET A 50 -0.07 -3.70 -7.93
C MET A 50 -0.28 -3.35 -6.45
N GLY A 51 -0.70 -2.13 -6.14
CA GLY A 51 -1.03 -1.72 -4.77
C GLY A 51 -2.20 -2.51 -4.18
N HIS A 52 -3.24 -2.75 -4.97
CA HIS A 52 -4.36 -3.60 -4.57
C HIS A 52 -3.92 -5.06 -4.36
N ALA A 53 -3.14 -5.59 -5.31
CA ALA A 53 -2.62 -6.95 -5.19
C ALA A 53 -1.78 -7.14 -3.93
N PHE A 54 -0.98 -6.14 -3.59
CA PHE A 54 -0.16 -6.12 -2.38
C PHE A 54 -1.02 -6.21 -1.11
N GLN A 55 -1.97 -5.31 -0.97
CA GLN A 55 -2.85 -5.26 0.20
C GLN A 55 -3.71 -6.53 0.31
N GLN A 56 -4.26 -6.98 -0.80
CA GLN A 56 -5.11 -8.16 -0.83
C GLN A 56 -4.33 -9.45 -0.54
N THR A 57 -3.08 -9.54 -0.97
CA THR A 57 -2.22 -10.68 -0.63
C THR A 57 -1.94 -10.74 0.86
N ILE A 58 -1.68 -9.59 1.49
CA ILE A 58 -1.49 -9.52 2.95
C ILE A 58 -2.78 -9.95 3.66
N MET A 59 -3.92 -9.43 3.25
CA MET A 59 -5.22 -9.80 3.82
C MET A 59 -5.52 -11.28 3.67
N ASP A 60 -5.31 -11.84 2.48
CA ASP A 60 -5.57 -13.26 2.22
C ASP A 60 -4.63 -14.16 3.03
N THR A 61 -3.37 -13.77 3.16
CA THR A 61 -2.41 -14.51 4.00
C THR A 61 -2.90 -14.58 5.45
N MET A 62 -3.37 -13.47 6.01
CA MET A 62 -3.93 -13.46 7.36
C MET A 62 -5.21 -14.28 7.47
N ILE A 63 -6.11 -14.16 6.53
CA ILE A 63 -7.36 -14.93 6.51
C ILE A 63 -7.09 -16.43 6.44
N ARG A 64 -6.20 -16.87 5.57
CA ARG A 64 -5.85 -18.28 5.42
C ARG A 64 -5.17 -18.83 6.68
N TYR A 65 -4.27 -18.05 7.25
CA TYR A 65 -3.61 -18.39 8.52
C TYR A 65 -4.65 -18.58 9.63
N GLN A 66 -5.54 -17.64 9.83
CA GLN A 66 -6.55 -17.72 10.89
C GLN A 66 -7.59 -18.81 10.64
N ARG A 67 -7.95 -19.04 9.37
CA ARG A 67 -8.84 -20.15 9.00
C ARG A 67 -8.24 -21.50 9.38
N MET A 68 -6.95 -21.69 9.12
CA MET A 68 -6.25 -22.91 9.48
C MET A 68 -6.07 -23.08 11.00
N GLN A 69 -6.21 -21.99 11.77
CA GLN A 69 -6.27 -22.07 13.23
C GLN A 69 -7.66 -22.44 13.76
N GLY A 70 -8.61 -22.69 12.90
CA GLY A 70 -9.96 -23.10 13.26
C GLY A 70 -10.91 -21.97 13.65
N LYS A 71 -10.50 -20.72 13.48
CA LYS A 71 -11.34 -19.56 13.77
C LYS A 71 -12.51 -19.46 12.80
N ASN A 72 -13.58 -18.82 13.23
CA ASN A 72 -14.70 -18.47 12.36
C ASN A 72 -14.31 -17.23 11.57
N THR A 73 -13.81 -17.41 10.34
CA THR A 73 -13.22 -16.34 9.54
C THR A 73 -14.18 -15.83 8.49
N LEU A 74 -14.22 -14.50 8.36
CA LEU A 74 -14.92 -13.82 7.26
C LEU A 74 -13.99 -12.81 6.60
N TRP A 75 -13.80 -12.94 5.31
CA TRP A 75 -13.24 -11.85 4.49
C TRP A 75 -14.36 -11.26 3.65
N GLN A 76 -14.80 -10.07 4.05
CA GLN A 76 -15.90 -9.37 3.39
C GLN A 76 -15.40 -8.67 2.15
N ALA A 77 -15.96 -9.03 1.00
CA ALA A 77 -15.68 -8.44 -0.29
C ALA A 77 -16.70 -7.37 -0.67
N GLY A 78 -16.31 -6.53 -1.59
CA GLY A 78 -17.20 -5.55 -2.20
C GLY A 78 -16.47 -4.54 -3.05
N THR A 79 -17.26 -3.66 -3.66
CA THR A 79 -16.78 -2.58 -4.52
C THR A 79 -17.44 -1.27 -4.14
N ASP A 80 -16.74 -0.18 -4.44
CA ASP A 80 -17.20 1.19 -4.20
C ASP A 80 -17.78 1.78 -5.48
N HIS A 81 -18.88 2.51 -5.35
CA HIS A 81 -19.55 3.16 -6.48
C HIS A 81 -18.75 4.33 -7.08
N ALA A 82 -17.77 4.88 -6.34
CA ALA A 82 -16.84 5.90 -6.81
C ALA A 82 -17.55 7.06 -7.54
N GLY A 83 -18.36 7.81 -6.82
CA GLY A 83 -19.32 8.78 -7.36
C GLY A 83 -18.82 9.64 -8.52
N ILE A 84 -17.82 10.49 -8.29
CA ILE A 84 -17.28 11.41 -9.32
C ILE A 84 -16.65 10.61 -10.46
N ALA A 85 -15.77 9.65 -10.14
CA ALA A 85 -15.01 8.91 -11.14
C ALA A 85 -15.93 8.11 -12.07
N THR A 86 -16.90 7.42 -11.53
CA THR A 86 -17.84 6.60 -12.31
C THR A 86 -18.72 7.48 -13.20
N GLN A 87 -19.24 8.55 -12.65
CA GLN A 87 -20.05 9.49 -13.43
C GLN A 87 -19.27 10.06 -14.60
N MET A 88 -18.02 10.48 -14.39
CA MET A 88 -17.15 10.98 -15.45
C MET A 88 -16.90 9.96 -16.56
N VAL A 89 -16.63 8.71 -16.20
CA VAL A 89 -16.41 7.64 -17.18
C VAL A 89 -17.63 7.46 -18.08
N VAL A 90 -18.82 7.41 -17.50
CA VAL A 90 -20.06 7.21 -18.27
C VAL A 90 -20.40 8.46 -19.09
N GLU A 91 -20.19 9.66 -18.55
CA GLU A 91 -20.38 10.91 -19.32
C GLU A 91 -19.48 10.95 -20.55
N ARG A 92 -18.22 10.56 -20.42
CA ARG A 92 -17.28 10.50 -21.55
C ARG A 92 -17.73 9.45 -22.58
N LYS A 93 -18.19 8.30 -22.11
CA LYS A 93 -18.66 7.22 -22.98
C LYS A 93 -19.84 7.67 -23.83
N ILE A 94 -20.86 8.26 -23.22
CA ILE A 94 -22.04 8.74 -23.96
C ILE A 94 -21.71 9.91 -24.90
N ALA A 95 -20.77 10.78 -24.51
CA ALA A 95 -20.28 11.86 -25.38
C ALA A 95 -19.56 11.32 -26.61
N ALA A 96 -18.70 10.32 -26.43
CA ALA A 96 -17.92 9.72 -27.52
C ALA A 96 -18.77 8.84 -28.45
N GLU A 97 -19.68 8.03 -27.92
CA GLU A 97 -20.48 7.08 -28.68
C GLU A 97 -21.77 7.66 -29.27
N GLU A 98 -22.40 8.61 -28.57
CA GLU A 98 -23.74 9.11 -28.90
C GLU A 98 -23.79 10.62 -29.10
N GLY A 99 -22.73 11.36 -28.76
CA GLY A 99 -22.71 12.82 -28.81
C GLY A 99 -23.68 13.47 -27.83
N LYS A 100 -24.05 12.79 -26.77
CA LYS A 100 -25.02 13.24 -25.76
C LYS A 100 -24.34 13.59 -24.44
N THR A 101 -25.03 14.42 -23.64
CA THR A 101 -24.68 14.75 -22.26
C THR A 101 -25.66 14.04 -21.32
N ARG A 102 -25.36 14.05 -20.02
CA ARG A 102 -26.30 13.52 -19.01
C ARG A 102 -27.62 14.28 -19.00
N HIS A 103 -27.60 15.56 -19.38
CA HIS A 103 -28.81 16.38 -19.43
C HIS A 103 -29.77 15.94 -20.53
N ASP A 104 -29.25 15.39 -21.66
CA ASP A 104 -30.07 14.82 -22.72
C ASP A 104 -30.80 13.57 -22.27
N TYR A 105 -30.24 12.81 -21.33
CA TYR A 105 -30.87 11.64 -20.72
C TYR A 105 -31.86 11.96 -19.62
N GLY A 106 -31.57 13.00 -18.82
CA GLY A 106 -32.23 13.20 -17.54
C GLY A 106 -31.64 12.32 -16.43
N ARG A 107 -31.96 12.66 -15.17
CA ARG A 107 -31.35 12.02 -14.00
C ARG A 107 -31.55 10.50 -13.95
N ASP A 108 -32.79 10.06 -13.99
CA ASP A 108 -33.13 8.65 -13.82
C ASP A 108 -32.56 7.77 -14.94
N ALA A 109 -32.73 8.21 -16.18
CA ALA A 109 -32.21 7.50 -17.34
C ALA A 109 -30.66 7.45 -17.35
N PHE A 110 -29.99 8.51 -16.91
CA PHE A 110 -28.55 8.55 -16.79
C PHE A 110 -28.04 7.62 -15.68
N ILE A 111 -28.70 7.58 -14.55
CA ILE A 111 -28.38 6.64 -13.46
C ILE A 111 -28.56 5.19 -13.93
N ASP A 112 -29.63 4.89 -14.66
CA ASP A 112 -29.85 3.58 -15.27
C ASP A 112 -28.72 3.21 -16.24
N LYS A 113 -28.23 4.18 -16.99
CA LYS A 113 -27.08 4.00 -17.89
C LYS A 113 -25.80 3.64 -17.14
N ILE A 114 -25.60 4.23 -15.96
CA ILE A 114 -24.46 3.91 -15.09
C ILE A 114 -24.59 2.49 -14.54
N TRP A 115 -25.77 2.10 -14.07
CA TRP A 115 -26.01 0.73 -13.62
C TRP A 115 -25.76 -0.31 -14.72
N GLN A 116 -26.18 0.01 -15.93
CA GLN A 116 -25.93 -0.84 -17.11
C GLN A 116 -24.43 -0.95 -17.39
N TRP A 117 -23.71 0.17 -17.36
CA TRP A 117 -22.25 0.18 -17.52
C TRP A 117 -21.57 -0.65 -16.44
N LYS A 118 -22.02 -0.54 -15.18
CA LYS A 118 -21.49 -1.35 -14.07
C LYS A 118 -21.68 -2.84 -14.32
N ALA A 119 -22.85 -3.23 -14.79
CA ALA A 119 -23.15 -4.65 -15.10
C ALA A 119 -22.21 -5.20 -16.19
N GLU A 120 -21.90 -4.38 -17.20
CA GLU A 120 -20.99 -4.76 -18.28
C GLU A 120 -19.51 -4.79 -17.86
N SER A 121 -19.11 -3.88 -16.98
CA SER A 121 -17.69 -3.68 -16.58
C SER A 121 -17.31 -4.37 -15.27
N GLY A 122 -18.28 -4.73 -14.45
CA GLY A 122 -18.07 -5.16 -13.06
C GLY A 122 -17.40 -6.51 -12.88
N GLY A 123 -17.23 -7.31 -13.94
CA GLY A 123 -16.59 -8.60 -13.85
C GLY A 123 -15.06 -8.58 -13.83
N THR A 124 -14.46 -7.48 -14.19
CA THR A 124 -12.99 -7.37 -14.29
C THR A 124 -12.31 -7.48 -12.93
N ILE A 125 -12.74 -6.68 -11.95
CA ILE A 125 -12.16 -6.66 -10.60
C ILE A 125 -12.32 -8.01 -9.91
N THR A 126 -13.52 -8.60 -9.95
CA THR A 126 -13.77 -9.88 -9.29
C THR A 126 -12.98 -11.00 -9.94
N ARG A 127 -12.82 -10.97 -11.28
CA ARG A 127 -11.96 -11.91 -11.99
C ARG A 127 -10.50 -11.76 -11.58
N GLN A 128 -9.99 -10.53 -11.50
CA GLN A 128 -8.63 -10.28 -11.03
C GLN A 128 -8.42 -10.79 -9.61
N MET A 129 -9.36 -10.55 -8.71
CA MET A 129 -9.29 -11.03 -7.33
C MET A 129 -9.25 -12.55 -7.26
N ARG A 130 -10.05 -13.24 -8.08
CA ARG A 130 -10.03 -14.71 -8.18
C ARG A 130 -8.68 -15.21 -8.69
N ARG A 131 -8.14 -14.55 -9.70
CA ARG A 131 -6.83 -14.92 -10.24
C ARG A 131 -5.69 -14.70 -9.25
N LEU A 132 -5.81 -13.72 -8.35
CA LEU A 132 -4.86 -13.50 -7.25
C LEU A 132 -4.99 -14.52 -6.12
N GLY A 133 -5.98 -15.40 -6.19
CA GLY A 133 -6.19 -16.42 -5.17
C GLY A 133 -6.90 -15.93 -3.91
N ASN A 134 -7.57 -14.81 -3.98
CA ASN A 134 -8.22 -14.20 -2.81
C ASN A 134 -9.40 -15.05 -2.32
N SER A 135 -9.35 -15.49 -1.07
CA SER A 135 -10.34 -16.37 -0.47
C SER A 135 -11.47 -15.60 0.23
N VAL A 136 -12.08 -14.68 -0.50
CA VAL A 136 -13.24 -13.91 -0.03
C VAL A 136 -14.51 -14.76 -0.10
N ASP A 137 -15.46 -14.47 0.77
CA ASP A 137 -16.79 -15.07 0.71
C ASP A 137 -17.63 -14.35 -0.35
N TRP A 138 -17.58 -14.86 -1.58
CA TRP A 138 -18.24 -14.24 -2.74
C TRP A 138 -19.77 -14.15 -2.61
N GLU A 139 -20.39 -15.00 -1.85
CA GLU A 139 -21.85 -14.95 -1.61
C GLU A 139 -22.26 -13.73 -0.81
N ARG A 140 -21.31 -13.13 -0.07
CA ARG A 140 -21.54 -11.93 0.74
C ARG A 140 -21.03 -10.66 0.06
N GLU A 141 -20.68 -10.72 -1.22
CA GLU A 141 -20.22 -9.54 -1.96
C GLU A 141 -21.22 -8.39 -1.85
N ARG A 142 -20.72 -7.19 -1.53
CA ARG A 142 -21.53 -5.98 -1.36
C ARG A 142 -21.08 -4.90 -2.34
N PHE A 143 -22.00 -4.01 -2.61
CA PHE A 143 -21.75 -2.81 -3.39
C PHE A 143 -22.26 -1.60 -2.60
N THR A 144 -21.51 -0.51 -2.55
CA THR A 144 -21.86 0.64 -1.71
C THR A 144 -23.18 1.30 -2.09
N MET A 145 -23.71 1.03 -3.28
CA MET A 145 -25.03 1.50 -3.73
C MET A 145 -26.11 0.42 -3.70
N ASP A 146 -25.84 -0.76 -3.14
CA ASP A 146 -26.88 -1.78 -3.01
C ASP A 146 -28.00 -1.35 -2.04
N GLU A 147 -29.13 -2.04 -2.06
CA GLU A 147 -30.29 -1.67 -1.25
C GLU A 147 -29.97 -1.61 0.25
N GLY A 148 -29.27 -2.61 0.78
CA GLY A 148 -28.94 -2.67 2.22
C GLY A 148 -28.01 -1.55 2.66
N LEU A 149 -26.98 -1.26 1.89
CA LEU A 149 -26.08 -0.16 2.19
C LEU A 149 -26.74 1.20 1.99
N SER A 150 -27.59 1.34 0.98
CA SER A 150 -28.38 2.56 0.79
C SER A 150 -29.33 2.84 1.98
N ASN A 151 -29.94 1.81 2.53
CA ASN A 151 -30.76 1.95 3.73
C ASN A 151 -29.94 2.36 4.95
N ALA A 152 -28.75 1.80 5.11
CA ALA A 152 -27.82 2.19 6.18
C ALA A 152 -27.42 3.66 6.07
N VAL A 153 -27.12 4.13 4.87
CA VAL A 153 -26.77 5.54 4.61
C VAL A 153 -27.92 6.48 5.01
N LYS A 154 -29.13 6.17 4.61
CA LYS A 154 -30.33 6.96 4.98
C LYS A 154 -30.50 6.98 6.50
N GLU A 155 -30.38 5.84 7.14
CA GLU A 155 -30.52 5.71 8.60
C GLU A 155 -29.50 6.58 9.34
N VAL A 156 -28.22 6.54 8.92
CA VAL A 156 -27.15 7.35 9.51
C VAL A 156 -27.42 8.83 9.31
N PHE A 157 -27.77 9.23 8.08
CA PHE A 157 -28.04 10.63 7.78
C PHE A 157 -29.19 11.19 8.64
N VAL A 158 -30.32 10.48 8.71
CA VAL A 158 -31.47 10.88 9.47
C VAL A 158 -31.17 10.98 10.96
N ARG A 159 -30.48 9.98 11.53
CA ARG A 159 -30.10 9.99 12.95
C ARG A 159 -29.19 11.16 13.30
N LEU A 160 -28.15 11.38 12.49
CA LEU A 160 -27.21 12.48 12.72
C LEU A 160 -27.90 13.84 12.58
N TYR A 161 -28.80 13.97 11.64
CA TYR A 161 -29.59 15.21 11.51
C TYR A 161 -30.48 15.46 12.73
N LYS A 162 -31.17 14.45 13.23
CA LYS A 162 -32.01 14.55 14.45
C LYS A 162 -31.21 14.87 15.71
N GLU A 163 -29.93 14.49 15.73
CA GLU A 163 -29.00 14.78 16.84
C GLU A 163 -28.27 16.12 16.64
N ASP A 164 -28.63 16.91 15.66
CA ASP A 164 -27.99 18.19 15.29
C ASP A 164 -26.49 18.03 14.90
N LEU A 165 -26.10 16.85 14.42
CA LEU A 165 -24.74 16.56 13.95
C LEU A 165 -24.58 16.68 12.45
N ILE A 166 -25.67 16.76 11.72
CA ILE A 166 -25.73 17.15 10.30
C ILE A 166 -26.53 18.43 10.18
N TYR A 167 -26.01 19.36 9.40
CA TYR A 167 -26.69 20.63 9.13
C TYR A 167 -26.44 21.09 7.70
N ARG A 168 -27.31 21.94 7.18
CA ARG A 168 -27.16 22.61 5.89
C ARG A 168 -26.78 24.06 6.11
N GLY A 169 -25.78 24.55 5.40
CA GLY A 169 -25.35 25.94 5.55
C GLY A 169 -24.58 26.45 4.35
N LYS A 170 -24.54 27.77 4.24
CA LYS A 170 -23.76 28.44 3.20
C LYS A 170 -22.37 28.73 3.72
N ARG A 171 -21.39 28.06 3.13
CA ARG A 171 -19.97 28.19 3.49
C ARG A 171 -19.10 28.17 2.26
N LEU A 172 -17.85 28.57 2.44
CA LEU A 172 -16.87 28.53 1.37
C LEU A 172 -16.34 27.09 1.20
N VAL A 173 -16.39 26.59 -0.03
CA VAL A 173 -15.95 25.23 -0.37
C VAL A 173 -14.98 25.26 -1.54
N ASN A 174 -14.17 24.22 -1.68
CA ASN A 174 -13.41 23.97 -2.89
C ASN A 174 -14.37 23.56 -4.00
N TRP A 175 -14.43 24.35 -5.05
CA TRP A 175 -15.34 24.13 -6.17
C TRP A 175 -14.57 23.82 -7.44
N ASP A 176 -14.93 22.71 -8.09
CA ASP A 176 -14.43 22.36 -9.42
C ASP A 176 -15.38 22.89 -10.48
N PRO A 177 -15.00 23.94 -11.21
CA PRO A 177 -15.90 24.56 -12.19
C PRO A 177 -16.13 23.72 -13.44
N LYS A 178 -15.24 22.78 -13.74
CA LYS A 178 -15.43 21.86 -14.87
C LYS A 178 -16.44 20.77 -14.54
N LEU A 179 -16.33 20.17 -13.36
CA LEU A 179 -17.24 19.14 -12.87
C LEU A 179 -18.51 19.73 -12.25
N ARG A 180 -18.47 20.99 -11.90
CA ARG A 180 -19.56 21.75 -11.25
C ARG A 180 -20.01 21.12 -9.94
N THR A 181 -19.04 20.79 -9.11
CA THR A 181 -19.29 20.19 -7.79
C THR A 181 -18.27 20.66 -6.75
N ALA A 182 -18.68 20.67 -5.50
CA ALA A 182 -17.76 20.76 -4.39
C ALA A 182 -16.89 19.52 -4.35
N ILE A 183 -15.64 19.70 -3.97
CA ILE A 183 -14.68 18.61 -3.74
C ILE A 183 -14.05 18.80 -2.36
N SER A 184 -13.50 17.74 -1.80
CA SER A 184 -12.79 17.81 -0.52
C SER A 184 -11.39 18.38 -0.67
N ASP A 185 -10.82 18.85 0.44
CA ASP A 185 -9.45 19.41 0.45
C ASP A 185 -8.41 18.41 -0.08
N LEU A 186 -8.65 17.13 0.09
CA LEU A 186 -7.74 16.07 -0.31
C LEU A 186 -7.88 15.70 -1.79
N GLU A 187 -8.93 16.14 -2.46
CA GLU A 187 -9.09 16.05 -3.91
C GLU A 187 -8.46 17.26 -4.63
N VAL A 188 -7.84 18.16 -3.86
CA VAL A 188 -7.11 19.32 -4.38
C VAL A 188 -5.64 18.97 -4.50
N GLU A 189 -5.10 19.03 -5.71
CA GLU A 189 -3.71 18.82 -6.01
C GLU A 189 -2.99 20.16 -6.16
N ASN A 190 -2.06 20.45 -5.29
CA ASN A 190 -1.28 21.67 -5.33
C ASN A 190 -0.12 21.51 -6.33
N ARG A 191 -0.06 22.39 -7.31
CA ARG A 191 1.00 22.42 -8.32
C ARG A 191 1.77 23.72 -8.24
N GLU A 192 3.08 23.63 -8.27
CA GLU A 192 3.94 24.80 -8.38
C GLU A 192 3.85 25.38 -9.79
N SER A 193 3.68 26.70 -9.88
CA SER A 193 3.53 27.41 -11.12
C SER A 193 4.25 28.74 -11.08
N LYS A 194 4.76 29.15 -12.25
CA LYS A 194 5.31 30.49 -12.43
C LYS A 194 4.16 31.44 -12.74
N GLY A 195 3.90 32.33 -11.81
CA GLY A 195 2.86 33.32 -11.93
C GLY A 195 3.38 34.75 -11.77
N SER A 196 2.50 35.62 -11.39
CA SER A 196 2.80 37.02 -11.17
C SER A 196 2.13 37.53 -9.91
N MET A 197 2.70 38.58 -9.37
CA MET A 197 2.13 39.36 -8.28
C MET A 197 1.82 40.74 -8.85
N TRP A 198 0.53 41.09 -8.90
CA TRP A 198 0.08 42.38 -9.37
C TRP A 198 -0.04 43.37 -8.22
N HIS A 199 0.64 44.49 -8.29
CA HIS A 199 0.59 45.57 -7.32
C HIS A 199 -0.38 46.63 -7.83
N ILE A 200 -1.49 46.82 -7.10
CA ILE A 200 -2.60 47.67 -7.51
C ILE A 200 -2.81 48.77 -6.46
N ARG A 201 -2.98 49.99 -6.92
CA ARG A 201 -3.28 51.15 -6.08
C ARG A 201 -4.79 51.20 -5.77
N TYR A 202 -5.12 51.21 -4.51
CA TYR A 202 -6.48 51.45 -4.03
C TYR A 202 -6.56 52.84 -3.45
N PRO A 203 -7.23 53.80 -4.12
CA PRO A 203 -7.33 55.17 -3.62
C PRO A 203 -7.97 55.27 -2.25
N LEU A 204 -7.39 56.10 -1.39
CA LEU A 204 -7.97 56.37 -0.07
C LEU A 204 -9.18 57.29 -0.20
N ALA A 205 -10.25 57.02 0.58
CA ALA A 205 -11.46 57.84 0.61
C ALA A 205 -11.28 59.05 1.56
N ASP A 206 -12.13 60.03 1.38
CA ASP A 206 -12.31 61.18 2.30
C ASP A 206 -11.02 61.96 2.61
N GLY A 207 -10.09 62.04 1.63
CA GLY A 207 -8.86 62.79 1.76
C GLY A 207 -7.84 62.15 2.72
N ALA A 208 -8.02 60.92 3.16
CA ALA A 208 -7.08 60.19 4.01
C ALA A 208 -5.73 60.00 3.28
N LYS A 209 -4.63 60.03 4.02
CA LYS A 209 -3.28 59.86 3.48
C LYS A 209 -2.50 58.88 4.37
N THR A 210 -1.56 58.18 3.74
CA THR A 210 -0.57 57.34 4.44
C THR A 210 0.39 58.18 5.25
N ALA A 211 1.17 57.54 6.11
CA ALA A 211 2.18 58.25 6.90
C ALA A 211 3.20 59.01 6.06
N ASP A 212 3.50 58.53 4.84
CA ASP A 212 4.39 59.14 3.89
C ASP A 212 3.66 60.07 2.86
N GLY A 213 2.42 60.37 3.12
CA GLY A 213 1.67 61.39 2.38
C GLY A 213 1.00 60.93 1.09
N LYS A 214 0.96 59.60 0.83
CA LYS A 214 0.28 59.04 -0.37
C LYS A 214 -1.22 58.98 -0.14
N ASP A 215 -1.96 59.21 -1.21
CA ASP A 215 -3.44 59.14 -1.20
C ASP A 215 -4.01 57.80 -1.64
N TYR A 216 -3.18 56.74 -1.58
CA TYR A 216 -3.56 55.38 -1.96
C TYR A 216 -2.84 54.35 -1.13
N LEU A 217 -3.41 53.17 -1.04
CA LEU A 217 -2.74 51.97 -0.58
C LEU A 217 -2.37 51.08 -1.77
N VAL A 218 -1.27 50.36 -1.69
CA VAL A 218 -0.89 49.38 -2.72
C VAL A 218 -1.15 47.96 -2.15
N VAL A 219 -2.02 47.20 -2.83
CA VAL A 219 -2.25 45.79 -2.54
C VAL A 219 -1.54 44.95 -3.57
N ALA A 220 -0.98 43.81 -3.13
CA ALA A 220 -0.32 42.83 -3.98
C ALA A 220 -1.18 41.58 -4.04
N THR A 221 -1.52 41.12 -5.24
CA THR A 221 -2.37 39.94 -5.39
C THR A 221 -1.89 39.04 -6.51
N THR A 222 -2.08 37.74 -6.34
CA THR A 222 -1.88 36.73 -7.38
C THR A 222 -3.16 36.48 -8.17
N ARG A 223 -4.28 37.04 -7.74
CA ARG A 223 -5.60 36.81 -8.33
C ARG A 223 -6.36 38.14 -8.55
N PRO A 224 -5.93 38.98 -9.52
CA PRO A 224 -6.54 40.29 -9.72
C PRO A 224 -8.00 40.20 -10.19
N GLU A 225 -8.44 39.08 -10.77
CA GLU A 225 -9.83 38.85 -11.16
C GLU A 225 -10.83 38.93 -10.02
N THR A 226 -10.39 38.65 -8.78
CA THR A 226 -11.25 38.68 -7.60
C THR A 226 -11.47 40.09 -7.04
N LEU A 227 -10.77 41.10 -7.60
CA LEU A 227 -10.88 42.50 -7.15
C LEU A 227 -12.33 42.96 -7.05
N LEU A 228 -13.17 42.60 -8.01
CA LEU A 228 -14.60 43.01 -8.05
C LEU A 228 -15.38 42.51 -6.81
N GLY A 229 -14.88 41.53 -6.09
CA GLY A 229 -15.50 40.98 -4.90
C GLY A 229 -14.92 41.48 -3.58
N ASP A 230 -13.98 42.42 -3.60
CA ASP A 230 -13.34 42.91 -2.37
C ASP A 230 -14.36 43.65 -1.48
N THR A 231 -14.27 43.37 -0.18
CA THR A 231 -15.08 44.07 0.84
C THR A 231 -14.27 44.67 1.98
N GLY A 232 -12.95 44.58 1.90
CA GLY A 232 -12.08 45.22 2.86
C GLY A 232 -10.60 45.17 2.45
N VAL A 233 -9.79 45.91 3.15
CA VAL A 233 -8.32 45.87 3.06
C VAL A 233 -7.83 45.69 4.50
N ALA A 234 -6.96 44.70 4.70
CA ALA A 234 -6.35 44.42 6.00
C ALA A 234 -4.95 45.01 6.08
N VAL A 235 -4.64 45.61 7.21
CA VAL A 235 -3.29 46.06 7.58
C VAL A 235 -2.99 45.53 8.97
N ASN A 236 -1.71 45.35 9.29
CA ASN A 236 -1.35 44.91 10.63
C ASN A 236 -1.59 46.04 11.63
N PRO A 237 -2.25 45.81 12.78
CA PRO A 237 -2.55 46.82 13.78
C PRO A 237 -1.29 47.53 14.34
N GLU A 238 -0.12 46.90 14.25
CA GLU A 238 1.14 47.43 14.74
C GLU A 238 2.02 48.05 13.63
N ASP A 239 1.54 48.02 12.37
CA ASP A 239 2.29 48.57 11.25
C ASP A 239 2.25 50.11 11.29
N PRO A 240 3.36 50.79 11.55
CA PRO A 240 3.36 52.22 11.65
C PRO A 240 3.02 52.96 10.35
N ARG A 241 3.12 52.27 9.20
CA ARG A 241 2.77 52.87 7.90
C ARG A 241 1.27 53.05 7.72
N TYR A 242 0.46 52.19 8.36
CA TYR A 242 -0.98 52.11 8.08
C TYR A 242 -1.85 52.12 9.33
N LYS A 243 -1.28 52.05 10.51
CA LYS A 243 -1.95 52.00 11.81
C LYS A 243 -3.07 53.05 11.94
N ASP A 244 -2.79 54.27 11.54
CA ASP A 244 -3.72 55.38 11.69
C ASP A 244 -4.84 55.37 10.64
N LEU A 245 -4.76 54.49 9.65
CA LEU A 245 -5.78 54.30 8.62
C LEU A 245 -6.86 53.29 8.98
N ILE A 246 -6.67 52.52 10.03
CA ILE A 246 -7.65 51.56 10.52
C ILE A 246 -8.95 52.25 10.87
N GLY A 247 -10.07 51.77 10.34
CA GLY A 247 -11.39 52.40 10.48
C GLY A 247 -11.70 53.40 9.38
N LYS A 248 -10.75 53.76 8.53
CA LYS A 248 -10.96 54.53 7.34
C LYS A 248 -11.29 53.65 6.15
N PHE A 249 -11.47 54.26 4.96
CA PHE A 249 -11.95 53.55 3.78
C PHE A 249 -11.04 53.76 2.60
N VAL A 250 -11.04 52.78 1.68
CA VAL A 250 -10.54 52.95 0.33
C VAL A 250 -11.71 52.92 -0.65
N VAL A 251 -11.52 53.48 -1.85
CA VAL A 251 -12.46 53.37 -2.97
C VAL A 251 -11.94 52.28 -3.88
N LEU A 252 -12.63 51.14 -3.96
CA LEU A 252 -12.25 50.04 -4.80
C LEU A 252 -12.28 50.42 -6.26
N PRO A 253 -11.20 50.28 -7.03
CA PRO A 253 -11.21 50.55 -8.46
C PRO A 253 -12.25 49.77 -9.24
N LEU A 254 -12.69 50.28 -10.37
CA LEU A 254 -13.62 49.70 -11.35
C LEU A 254 -15.08 49.70 -10.90
N VAL A 255 -15.38 49.42 -9.63
CA VAL A 255 -16.74 49.38 -9.08
C VAL A 255 -17.03 50.55 -8.14
N ASN A 256 -16.00 51.37 -7.83
CA ASN A 256 -16.15 52.54 -6.94
C ASN A 256 -16.79 52.23 -5.58
N ARG A 257 -16.55 51.03 -5.09
CA ARG A 257 -17.08 50.57 -3.78
C ARG A 257 -16.24 51.12 -2.64
N ARG A 258 -16.88 51.69 -1.67
CA ARG A 258 -16.22 52.17 -0.47
C ARG A 258 -16.08 50.99 0.50
N ILE A 259 -14.87 50.51 0.74
CA ILE A 259 -14.56 49.35 1.60
C ILE A 259 -13.66 49.77 2.77
N PRO A 260 -13.88 49.22 3.98
CA PRO A 260 -13.11 49.59 5.16
C PRO A 260 -11.70 49.05 5.18
N ILE A 261 -10.82 49.75 5.88
CA ILE A 261 -9.49 49.31 6.26
C ILE A 261 -9.61 48.72 7.65
N VAL A 262 -9.28 47.44 7.79
CA VAL A 262 -9.36 46.70 9.08
C VAL A 262 -7.98 46.35 9.57
N GLY A 263 -7.81 46.34 10.88
CA GLY A 263 -6.59 45.87 11.55
C GLY A 263 -6.67 44.38 11.81
N ASP A 264 -5.82 43.58 11.19
CA ASP A 264 -5.78 42.13 11.36
C ASP A 264 -4.36 41.61 11.20
N GLU A 265 -3.95 40.72 12.07
CA GLU A 265 -2.60 40.11 12.04
C GLU A 265 -2.37 39.23 10.83
N HIS A 266 -3.43 38.91 10.06
CA HIS A 266 -3.30 38.24 8.77
C HIS A 266 -2.42 39.03 7.80
N ALA A 267 -2.45 40.35 7.89
CA ALA A 267 -1.54 41.19 7.11
C ALA A 267 -0.14 41.20 7.77
N ASP A 268 0.82 40.55 7.10
CA ASP A 268 2.22 40.51 7.54
C ASP A 268 2.95 41.78 7.12
N MET A 269 3.47 42.52 8.11
CA MET A 269 4.17 43.78 7.88
C MET A 269 5.43 43.63 6.99
N GLU A 270 6.02 42.46 6.93
CA GLU A 270 7.27 42.19 6.21
C GLU A 270 7.02 41.58 4.84
N LYS A 271 5.79 41.17 4.54
CA LYS A 271 5.44 40.55 3.26
C LYS A 271 4.72 41.53 2.33
N GLY A 272 5.17 41.55 1.08
CA GLY A 272 4.58 42.39 0.04
C GLY A 272 4.57 43.88 0.44
N THR A 273 3.41 44.49 0.34
CA THR A 273 3.24 45.95 0.66
C THR A 273 2.78 46.18 2.12
N GLY A 274 2.48 45.12 2.85
CA GLY A 274 1.84 45.21 4.17
C GLY A 274 0.33 45.41 4.15
N CYS A 275 -0.25 45.64 2.96
CA CYS A 275 -1.69 45.78 2.73
C CYS A 275 -2.21 44.57 1.97
N VAL A 276 -3.26 43.94 2.50
CA VAL A 276 -3.87 42.75 1.86
C VAL A 276 -5.32 43.06 1.50
N LYS A 277 -5.65 42.84 0.23
CA LYS A 277 -7.06 42.90 -0.22
C LYS A 277 -7.81 41.72 0.43
N ILE A 278 -9.04 41.95 0.85
CA ILE A 278 -9.87 40.93 1.47
C ILE A 278 -11.09 40.65 0.60
N THR A 279 -11.14 39.43 0.08
CA THR A 279 -12.22 38.92 -0.77
C THR A 279 -12.85 37.70 -0.12
N PRO A 280 -13.74 37.87 0.87
CA PRO A 280 -14.22 36.75 1.69
C PRO A 280 -14.92 35.62 0.94
N ALA A 281 -15.52 35.91 -0.22
CA ALA A 281 -16.22 34.92 -1.04
C ALA A 281 -15.31 34.10 -1.96
N HIS A 282 -14.02 34.44 -2.08
CA HIS A 282 -13.11 33.83 -3.06
C HIS A 282 -11.76 33.39 -2.50
N ASP A 283 -11.57 33.46 -1.19
CA ASP A 283 -10.35 33.03 -0.54
C ASP A 283 -10.66 32.57 0.90
N PHE A 284 -10.13 31.39 1.28
CA PHE A 284 -10.41 30.79 2.60
C PHE A 284 -9.88 31.62 3.77
N ASN A 285 -8.69 32.18 3.62
CA ASN A 285 -8.10 33.04 4.67
C ASN A 285 -8.86 34.36 4.79
N ASP A 286 -9.22 34.94 3.66
CA ASP A 286 -10.02 36.17 3.62
C ASP A 286 -11.43 35.95 4.18
N TYR A 287 -11.99 34.77 4.00
CA TYR A 287 -13.27 34.37 4.60
C TYR A 287 -13.21 34.47 6.13
N GLU A 288 -12.12 34.01 6.75
CA GLU A 288 -11.94 34.09 8.20
C GLU A 288 -11.73 35.54 8.68
N VAL A 289 -10.95 36.33 7.94
CA VAL A 289 -10.79 37.77 8.21
C VAL A 289 -12.15 38.47 8.13
N GLY A 290 -12.93 38.15 7.10
CA GLY A 290 -14.27 38.70 6.91
C GLY A 290 -15.21 38.39 8.07
N ARG A 291 -15.15 37.18 8.60
CA ARG A 291 -15.93 36.79 9.78
C ARG A 291 -15.54 37.58 11.03
N ARG A 292 -14.24 37.77 11.26
CA ARG A 292 -13.76 38.51 12.43
C ARG A 292 -14.15 39.99 12.40
N HIS A 293 -14.24 40.56 11.22
CA HIS A 293 -14.51 41.99 11.03
C HIS A 293 -15.90 42.30 10.45
N ALA A 294 -16.79 41.29 10.40
CA ALA A 294 -18.14 41.39 9.86
C ALA A 294 -18.17 41.97 8.43
N LEU A 295 -17.22 41.59 7.58
CA LEU A 295 -17.14 42.02 6.19
C LEU A 295 -18.17 41.22 5.33
N PRO A 296 -18.95 41.88 4.49
CA PRO A 296 -19.86 41.17 3.57
C PRO A 296 -19.11 40.29 2.59
N MET A 297 -19.79 39.30 2.05
CA MET A 297 -19.26 38.36 1.07
C MET A 297 -19.90 38.65 -0.28
N ILE A 298 -19.08 38.96 -1.28
CA ILE A 298 -19.55 39.25 -2.63
C ILE A 298 -19.03 38.17 -3.58
N ASN A 299 -19.93 37.30 -4.05
CA ASN A 299 -19.62 36.27 -5.04
C ASN A 299 -19.76 36.85 -6.46
N ILE A 300 -18.66 36.83 -7.19
CA ILE A 300 -18.57 37.35 -8.56
C ILE A 300 -18.46 36.27 -9.63
N LEU A 301 -18.36 34.99 -9.22
CA LEU A 301 -18.17 33.87 -10.15
C LEU A 301 -19.41 32.99 -10.23
N THR A 302 -19.70 32.52 -11.46
CA THR A 302 -20.68 31.43 -11.66
C THR A 302 -20.07 30.07 -11.31
N PHE A 303 -20.91 29.06 -11.29
CA PHE A 303 -20.45 27.69 -11.07
C PHE A 303 -19.54 27.15 -12.19
N ASP A 304 -19.50 27.82 -13.34
CA ASP A 304 -18.56 27.52 -14.44
C ASP A 304 -17.22 28.26 -14.31
N GLY A 305 -17.09 29.14 -13.34
CA GLY A 305 -15.92 29.99 -13.15
C GLY A 305 -15.88 31.23 -14.02
N ASP A 306 -17.00 31.60 -14.57
CA ASP A 306 -17.13 32.82 -15.35
C ASP A 306 -17.60 34.00 -14.48
N ILE A 307 -17.28 35.24 -14.87
CA ILE A 307 -17.77 36.41 -14.15
C ILE A 307 -19.29 36.51 -14.32
N ARG A 308 -19.98 36.69 -13.21
CA ARG A 308 -21.44 36.82 -13.18
C ARG A 308 -21.92 38.12 -13.87
N GLU A 309 -23.15 38.10 -14.32
CA GLU A 309 -23.82 39.33 -14.80
C GLU A 309 -24.18 40.27 -13.64
N SER A 310 -24.53 39.66 -12.49
CA SER A 310 -24.86 40.36 -11.26
C SER A 310 -24.25 39.59 -10.10
N ALA A 311 -23.55 40.29 -9.21
CA ALA A 311 -22.93 39.66 -8.04
C ALA A 311 -23.99 39.22 -7.03
N GLU A 312 -23.64 38.24 -6.23
CA GLU A 312 -24.41 37.84 -5.05
C GLU A 312 -23.75 38.47 -3.82
N VAL A 313 -24.54 39.19 -3.01
CA VAL A 313 -24.03 39.84 -1.80
C VAL A 313 -24.65 39.20 -0.57
N TYR A 314 -23.79 38.73 0.34
CA TYR A 314 -24.23 38.08 1.57
C TYR A 314 -23.60 38.73 2.81
N ASP A 315 -24.27 38.62 3.96
CA ASP A 315 -23.65 38.91 5.24
C ASP A 315 -22.76 37.72 5.68
N THR A 316 -22.11 37.83 6.84
CA THR A 316 -21.23 36.78 7.38
C THR A 316 -21.94 35.49 7.78
N LYS A 317 -23.26 35.52 7.85
CA LYS A 317 -24.09 34.34 8.15
C LYS A 317 -24.63 33.69 6.88
N GLY A 318 -24.35 34.23 5.73
CA GLY A 318 -24.79 33.71 4.44
C GLY A 318 -26.21 34.18 4.06
N ASN A 319 -26.76 35.16 4.74
CA ASN A 319 -28.05 35.76 4.36
C ASN A 319 -27.84 36.84 3.29
N GLU A 320 -28.78 36.94 2.36
CA GLU A 320 -28.73 38.00 1.35
C GLU A 320 -28.65 39.39 2.01
N SER A 321 -27.84 40.25 1.44
CA SER A 321 -27.55 41.59 1.93
C SER A 321 -27.60 42.61 0.77
N ASP A 322 -28.09 43.78 1.05
CA ASP A 322 -28.12 44.90 0.13
C ASP A 322 -27.11 46.01 0.48
N VAL A 323 -26.20 45.70 1.38
CA VAL A 323 -25.19 46.66 1.90
C VAL A 323 -24.28 47.22 0.79
N TYR A 324 -24.05 46.44 -0.24
CA TYR A 324 -23.34 46.83 -1.46
C TYR A 324 -24.15 46.54 -2.69
N SER A 325 -23.90 47.30 -3.77
CA SER A 325 -24.50 47.06 -5.08
C SER A 325 -24.03 45.72 -5.64
N SER A 326 -24.93 44.97 -6.28
CA SER A 326 -24.65 43.77 -7.04
C SER A 326 -24.18 44.00 -8.46
N ASP A 327 -24.01 45.25 -8.87
CA ASP A 327 -23.63 45.61 -10.26
C ASP A 327 -22.20 45.23 -10.55
N ILE A 328 -22.02 44.53 -11.68
CA ILE A 328 -20.71 44.24 -12.25
C ILE A 328 -20.58 44.99 -13.55
N PRO A 329 -19.46 45.69 -13.79
CA PRO A 329 -19.27 46.43 -15.08
C PRO A 329 -19.48 45.51 -16.27
N ALA A 330 -20.25 45.99 -17.27
CA ALA A 330 -20.66 45.19 -18.41
C ALA A 330 -19.49 44.58 -19.18
N GLU A 331 -18.36 45.26 -19.20
CA GLU A 331 -17.12 44.81 -19.90
C GLU A 331 -16.50 43.53 -19.32
N PHE A 332 -16.83 43.20 -18.07
CA PHE A 332 -16.30 41.98 -17.39
C PHE A 332 -17.33 40.86 -17.32
N GLN A 333 -18.60 41.14 -17.52
CA GLN A 333 -19.68 40.13 -17.43
C GLN A 333 -19.46 38.99 -18.42
N LYS A 334 -19.70 37.77 -17.97
CA LYS A 334 -19.60 36.53 -18.76
C LYS A 334 -18.19 36.14 -19.21
N LEU A 335 -17.16 36.89 -18.83
CA LEU A 335 -15.79 36.52 -19.17
C LEU A 335 -15.35 35.30 -18.34
N GLU A 336 -14.65 34.38 -19.01
CA GLU A 336 -13.97 33.31 -18.31
C GLU A 336 -12.94 33.90 -17.32
N ARG A 337 -12.77 33.33 -16.16
CA ARG A 337 -11.97 33.90 -15.05
C ARG A 337 -10.59 34.39 -15.43
N PHE A 338 -9.84 33.64 -16.26
CA PHE A 338 -8.50 34.07 -16.70
C PHE A 338 -8.52 35.12 -17.78
N ALA A 339 -9.51 35.13 -18.64
CA ALA A 339 -9.79 36.23 -19.55
C ALA A 339 -10.21 37.51 -18.79
N ALA A 340 -11.01 37.34 -17.74
CA ALA A 340 -11.37 38.43 -16.84
C ALA A 340 -10.15 38.99 -16.11
N ARG A 341 -9.21 38.18 -15.71
CA ARG A 341 -7.92 38.59 -15.08
C ARG A 341 -7.21 39.59 -16.00
N LYS A 342 -7.04 39.24 -17.26
CA LYS A 342 -6.39 40.11 -18.25
C LYS A 342 -7.17 41.40 -18.47
N ALA A 343 -8.49 41.33 -18.57
CA ALA A 343 -9.35 42.51 -18.77
C ALA A 343 -9.33 43.45 -17.58
N ILE A 344 -9.36 42.91 -16.36
CA ILE A 344 -9.33 43.71 -15.11
C ILE A 344 -7.97 44.40 -14.95
N VAL A 345 -6.87 43.67 -15.19
CA VAL A 345 -5.51 44.26 -15.14
C VAL A 345 -5.37 45.38 -16.15
N ALA A 346 -5.85 45.19 -17.38
CA ALA A 346 -5.85 46.23 -18.42
C ALA A 346 -6.68 47.46 -18.03
N ALA A 347 -7.87 47.25 -17.45
CA ALA A 347 -8.73 48.33 -16.98
C ALA A 347 -8.12 49.11 -15.82
N VAL A 348 -7.49 48.43 -14.89
CA VAL A 348 -6.77 49.08 -13.78
C VAL A 348 -5.58 49.88 -14.26
N ASP A 349 -4.84 49.34 -15.25
CA ASP A 349 -3.71 50.02 -15.87
C ASP A 349 -4.17 51.30 -16.63
N ALA A 350 -5.30 51.23 -17.33
CA ALA A 350 -5.89 52.36 -18.01
C ALA A 350 -6.29 53.48 -17.06
N LEU A 351 -6.64 53.17 -15.81
CA LEU A 351 -6.91 54.15 -14.75
C LEU A 351 -5.62 54.71 -14.10
N GLY A 352 -4.43 54.20 -14.47
CA GLY A 352 -3.18 54.60 -13.85
C GLY A 352 -2.98 54.03 -12.45
N LEU A 353 -3.72 52.96 -12.09
CA LEU A 353 -3.71 52.35 -10.78
C LEU A 353 -2.89 51.07 -10.69
N LEU A 354 -2.32 50.58 -11.78
CA LEU A 354 -1.39 49.45 -11.77
C LEU A 354 0.02 49.96 -11.44
N GLU A 355 0.50 49.60 -10.24
CA GLU A 355 1.83 50.01 -9.74
C GLU A 355 2.94 49.25 -10.48
N GLU A 356 2.89 47.93 -10.43
CA GLU A 356 3.86 47.05 -11.09
C GLU A 356 3.35 45.60 -11.15
N ILE A 357 3.98 44.80 -12.01
CA ILE A 357 3.75 43.36 -12.11
C ILE A 357 5.10 42.68 -11.85
N LYS A 358 5.18 41.86 -10.77
CA LYS A 358 6.40 41.13 -10.42
C LYS A 358 6.24 39.65 -10.72
N PRO A 359 7.25 39.00 -11.34
CA PRO A 359 7.23 37.53 -11.39
C PRO A 359 7.16 36.94 -10.00
N HIS A 360 6.33 35.93 -9.81
CA HIS A 360 6.14 35.28 -8.51
C HIS A 360 5.83 33.81 -8.69
N ASP A 361 6.61 32.97 -8.01
CA ASP A 361 6.36 31.54 -7.97
C ASP A 361 5.29 31.28 -6.91
N LEU A 362 4.26 30.54 -7.29
CA LEU A 362 3.12 30.26 -6.41
C LEU A 362 2.65 28.82 -6.57
N THR A 363 1.95 28.34 -5.56
CA THR A 363 1.27 27.06 -5.58
C THR A 363 -0.18 27.27 -5.97
N VAL A 364 -0.63 26.59 -7.04
CA VAL A 364 -1.97 26.70 -7.58
C VAL A 364 -2.75 25.43 -7.30
N PRO A 365 -3.96 25.50 -6.70
CA PRO A 365 -4.78 24.31 -6.46
C PRO A 365 -5.49 23.85 -7.73
N TYR A 366 -5.36 22.56 -8.04
CA TYR A 366 -6.05 21.91 -9.16
C TYR A 366 -6.93 20.78 -8.62
N GLY A 367 -8.05 20.54 -9.28
CA GLY A 367 -8.85 19.34 -8.98
C GLY A 367 -8.17 18.10 -9.56
N ASP A 368 -8.06 17.05 -8.75
CA ASP A 368 -7.41 15.79 -9.16
C ASP A 368 -8.16 15.07 -10.29
N ARG A 369 -9.47 15.25 -10.38
CA ARG A 369 -10.32 14.63 -11.40
C ARG A 369 -10.62 15.53 -12.57
N GLY A 370 -10.91 16.80 -12.32
CA GLY A 370 -11.24 17.77 -13.36
C GLY A 370 -10.03 18.32 -14.08
N GLY A 371 -8.86 18.35 -13.41
CA GLY A 371 -7.63 18.88 -14.00
C GLY A 371 -7.61 20.38 -14.22
N VAL A 372 -8.52 21.11 -13.60
CA VAL A 372 -8.63 22.57 -13.70
C VAL A 372 -8.38 23.24 -12.36
N VAL A 373 -8.04 24.53 -12.38
CA VAL A 373 -7.85 25.31 -11.16
C VAL A 373 -9.15 25.35 -10.36
N ILE A 374 -9.05 25.02 -9.08
CA ILE A 374 -10.17 25.04 -8.14
C ILE A 374 -10.44 26.46 -7.67
N GLU A 375 -11.72 26.80 -7.55
CA GLU A 375 -12.14 28.09 -7.02
C GLU A 375 -12.79 27.92 -5.65
N PRO A 376 -12.35 28.68 -4.61
CA PRO A 376 -13.16 28.83 -3.41
C PRO A 376 -14.51 29.45 -3.80
N MET A 377 -15.59 28.77 -3.45
CA MET A 377 -16.94 29.17 -3.87
C MET A 377 -17.89 29.13 -2.69
N LEU A 378 -18.73 30.16 -2.56
CA LEU A 378 -19.75 30.23 -1.53
C LEU A 378 -21.00 29.47 -1.99
N THR A 379 -21.29 28.34 -1.33
CA THR A 379 -22.41 27.47 -1.72
C THR A 379 -23.17 26.95 -0.49
N ASP A 380 -24.43 26.59 -0.71
CA ASP A 380 -25.21 25.84 0.27
C ASP A 380 -24.84 24.36 0.18
N GLN A 381 -24.30 23.81 1.26
CA GLN A 381 -23.87 22.43 1.34
C GLN A 381 -24.33 21.79 2.65
N TRP A 382 -24.28 20.46 2.69
CA TRP A 382 -24.53 19.69 3.90
C TRP A 382 -23.21 19.37 4.60
N TYR A 383 -23.21 19.43 5.93
CA TYR A 383 -22.01 19.25 6.76
C TYR A 383 -22.26 18.30 7.92
N VAL A 384 -21.23 17.53 8.28
CA VAL A 384 -21.17 16.79 9.54
C VAL A 384 -20.32 17.58 10.53
N ARG A 385 -20.82 17.74 11.76
CA ARG A 385 -20.04 18.30 12.88
C ARG A 385 -19.02 17.28 13.36
N ALA A 386 -17.89 17.21 12.65
CA ALA A 386 -16.90 16.16 12.81
C ALA A 386 -16.18 16.20 14.17
N ASP A 387 -16.04 17.37 14.76
CA ASP A 387 -15.37 17.55 16.06
C ASP A 387 -16.03 16.74 17.20
N VAL A 388 -17.34 16.65 17.20
CA VAL A 388 -18.11 15.86 18.17
C VAL A 388 -17.85 14.37 18.00
N LEU A 389 -17.83 13.89 16.76
CA LEU A 389 -17.59 12.49 16.42
C LEU A 389 -16.11 12.09 16.58
N ALA A 390 -15.21 13.04 16.43
CA ALA A 390 -13.76 12.81 16.53
C ALA A 390 -13.31 12.54 17.97
N LYS A 391 -13.97 13.06 18.96
CA LYS A 391 -13.57 12.95 20.37
C LYS A 391 -13.40 11.50 20.85
N PRO A 392 -14.41 10.63 20.77
CA PRO A 392 -14.22 9.22 21.13
C PRO A 392 -13.26 8.50 20.18
N ALA A 393 -13.20 8.91 18.92
CA ALA A 393 -12.30 8.32 17.95
C ALA A 393 -10.81 8.56 18.28
N VAL A 394 -10.47 9.76 18.75
CA VAL A 394 -9.13 10.09 19.23
C VAL A 394 -8.80 9.27 20.49
N GLU A 395 -9.71 9.21 21.45
CA GLU A 395 -9.54 8.46 22.69
C GLU A 395 -9.29 6.97 22.44
N ALA A 396 -9.94 6.37 21.44
CA ALA A 396 -9.79 4.97 21.11
C ALA A 396 -8.36 4.59 20.67
N VAL A 397 -7.67 5.52 20.00
CA VAL A 397 -6.27 5.33 19.63
C VAL A 397 -5.32 5.65 20.79
N GLU A 398 -5.60 6.71 21.54
CA GLU A 398 -4.82 7.09 22.73
C GLU A 398 -4.78 5.99 23.78
N ASN A 399 -5.92 5.33 24.04
CA ASN A 399 -6.04 4.28 25.06
C ASN A 399 -5.61 2.87 24.58
N GLY A 400 -5.20 2.73 23.32
CA GLY A 400 -4.73 1.47 22.77
C GLY A 400 -5.83 0.51 22.30
N SER A 401 -7.11 0.91 22.31
CA SER A 401 -8.22 0.10 21.78
C SER A 401 -8.05 -0.15 20.29
N ILE A 402 -7.48 0.83 19.58
CA ILE A 402 -7.07 0.72 18.19
C ILE A 402 -5.56 0.95 18.13
N GLN A 403 -4.84 0.03 17.47
CA GLN A 403 -3.39 0.11 17.31
C GLN A 403 -3.01 0.21 15.85
N PHE A 404 -2.16 1.17 15.50
CA PHE A 404 -1.56 1.27 14.18
C PHE A 404 -0.28 0.42 14.11
N VAL A 405 -0.09 -0.27 13.01
CA VAL A 405 1.12 -1.03 12.69
C VAL A 405 1.64 -0.56 11.33
N PRO A 406 2.81 0.10 11.24
CA PRO A 406 3.66 0.56 12.36
C PRO A 406 3.00 1.67 13.18
N LYS A 407 3.37 1.72 14.46
CA LYS A 407 2.77 2.66 15.43
C LYS A 407 2.94 4.14 15.05
N GLN A 408 4.01 4.50 14.36
CA GLN A 408 4.28 5.89 13.95
C GLN A 408 3.16 6.54 13.13
N TYR A 409 2.34 5.76 12.46
CA TYR A 409 1.20 6.29 11.68
C TYR A 409 0.08 6.86 12.54
N GLU A 410 0.06 6.59 13.85
CA GLU A 410 -0.89 7.25 14.74
C GLU A 410 -0.66 8.77 14.81
N ASN A 411 0.57 9.24 14.57
CA ASN A 411 0.87 10.68 14.55
C ASN A 411 0.14 11.39 13.41
N MET A 412 0.09 10.77 12.25
CA MET A 412 -0.67 11.29 11.10
C MET A 412 -2.17 11.34 11.43
N TYR A 413 -2.69 10.27 12.05
CA TYR A 413 -4.07 10.21 12.50
C TYR A 413 -4.39 11.34 13.49
N PHE A 414 -3.60 11.53 14.52
CA PHE A 414 -3.80 12.59 15.52
C PHE A 414 -3.68 13.99 14.93
N SER A 415 -2.74 14.19 14.00
CA SER A 415 -2.57 15.46 13.31
C SER A 415 -3.85 15.90 12.59
N TRP A 416 -4.54 14.97 11.93
CA TRP A 416 -5.81 15.25 11.26
C TRP A 416 -6.98 15.39 12.23
N MET A 417 -7.04 14.53 13.25
CA MET A 417 -8.23 14.39 14.10
C MET A 417 -8.36 15.48 15.17
N ARG A 418 -7.23 16.01 15.66
CA ARG A 418 -7.27 17.02 16.73
C ARG A 418 -7.75 18.39 16.27
N ASP A 419 -7.53 18.72 15.01
CA ASP A 419 -7.96 19.99 14.41
C ASP A 419 -8.99 19.77 13.28
N ILE A 420 -9.81 18.75 13.42
CA ILE A 420 -10.77 18.37 12.39
C ILE A 420 -11.80 19.46 12.16
N GLN A 421 -12.05 19.79 10.90
CA GLN A 421 -13.07 20.73 10.47
C GLN A 421 -14.35 20.00 10.12
N ASP A 422 -15.48 20.75 10.06
CA ASP A 422 -16.74 20.18 9.61
C ASP A 422 -16.59 19.56 8.22
N TRP A 423 -17.15 18.39 8.05
CA TRP A 423 -17.02 17.61 6.82
C TRP A 423 -18.16 17.96 5.86
N CYS A 424 -17.85 18.51 4.70
CA CYS A 424 -18.80 18.74 3.61
C CYS A 424 -19.15 17.40 2.95
N ILE A 425 -20.40 16.98 3.11
CA ILE A 425 -20.84 15.67 2.64
C ILE A 425 -21.69 15.68 1.38
N SER A 426 -22.03 16.84 0.85
CA SER A 426 -22.85 16.97 -0.37
C SER A 426 -21.98 17.16 -1.61
N ARG A 427 -22.42 16.53 -2.72
CA ARG A 427 -21.80 16.64 -4.02
C ARG A 427 -22.89 16.89 -5.06
N GLN A 428 -22.58 17.74 -6.04
CA GLN A 428 -23.50 18.12 -7.10
C GLN A 428 -23.39 17.16 -8.28
N LEU A 429 -23.60 15.88 -7.98
CA LEU A 429 -23.56 14.75 -8.90
C LEU A 429 -24.92 14.09 -8.95
N TRP A 430 -25.12 13.20 -9.91
CA TRP A 430 -26.32 12.36 -9.99
C TRP A 430 -26.05 10.94 -9.49
N TRP A 431 -24.87 10.43 -9.73
CA TRP A 431 -24.48 9.09 -9.28
C TRP A 431 -24.00 9.13 -7.83
N GLY A 432 -24.73 8.48 -6.98
CA GLY A 432 -24.45 8.39 -5.55
C GLY A 432 -25.72 8.28 -4.71
N HIS A 433 -25.56 8.34 -3.41
CA HIS A 433 -26.68 8.31 -2.46
C HIS A 433 -27.33 9.69 -2.40
N ARG A 434 -28.53 9.79 -2.97
CA ARG A 434 -29.26 11.05 -2.96
C ARG A 434 -29.61 11.45 -1.53
N ILE A 435 -29.39 12.73 -1.22
CA ILE A 435 -29.61 13.26 0.14
C ILE A 435 -31.09 13.13 0.49
N PRO A 436 -31.42 12.47 1.64
CA PRO A 436 -32.80 12.23 2.05
C PRO A 436 -33.40 13.45 2.75
N ALA A 437 -33.47 14.55 2.00
CA ALA A 437 -34.06 15.81 2.45
C ALA A 437 -35.01 16.32 1.39
N TRP A 438 -36.12 16.92 1.82
CA TRP A 438 -37.16 17.49 0.96
C TRP A 438 -37.43 18.92 1.34
N TYR A 439 -37.73 19.74 0.34
CA TYR A 439 -38.02 21.16 0.47
C TYR A 439 -39.45 21.45 0.03
N ASP A 440 -40.15 22.26 0.80
CA ASP A 440 -41.44 22.83 0.36
C ASP A 440 -41.19 24.12 -0.45
N ASN A 441 -42.26 24.72 -0.93
CA ASN A 441 -42.18 25.96 -1.72
C ASN A 441 -41.78 27.19 -0.89
N GLU A 442 -41.86 27.10 0.44
CA GLU A 442 -41.45 28.15 1.35
C GLU A 442 -40.00 28.04 1.81
N GLY A 443 -39.28 27.02 1.32
CA GLY A 443 -37.89 26.77 1.65
C GLY A 443 -37.64 26.00 2.93
N ASN A 444 -38.69 25.47 3.57
CA ASN A 444 -38.53 24.61 4.76
C ASN A 444 -37.87 23.27 4.36
N VAL A 445 -36.97 22.79 5.21
CA VAL A 445 -36.23 21.57 5.03
C VAL A 445 -36.81 20.47 5.91
N TYR A 446 -37.06 19.32 5.31
CA TYR A 446 -37.53 18.12 6.03
C TYR A 446 -36.61 16.95 5.73
N VAL A 447 -36.15 16.26 6.77
CA VAL A 447 -35.25 15.09 6.63
C VAL A 447 -35.99 13.84 7.09
N GLY A 448 -35.87 12.79 6.32
CA GLY A 448 -36.48 11.50 6.64
C GLY A 448 -35.97 10.41 5.71
N ARG A 449 -36.31 9.16 6.01
CA ARG A 449 -35.87 8.01 5.19
C ARG A 449 -36.60 7.94 3.85
N SER A 450 -37.83 8.53 3.81
CA SER A 450 -38.66 8.59 2.62
C SER A 450 -39.53 9.84 2.65
N GLU A 451 -40.10 10.23 1.52
CA GLU A 451 -41.08 11.30 1.42
C GLU A 451 -42.32 11.03 2.30
N ASP A 452 -42.79 9.78 2.33
CA ASP A 452 -43.92 9.36 3.15
C ASP A 452 -43.65 9.57 4.63
N GLU A 453 -42.46 9.19 5.11
CA GLU A 453 -42.04 9.42 6.49
C GLU A 453 -42.00 10.90 6.84
N VAL A 454 -41.46 11.73 5.95
CA VAL A 454 -41.40 13.19 6.12
C VAL A 454 -42.82 13.76 6.25
N ARG A 455 -43.74 13.35 5.41
CA ARG A 455 -45.14 13.80 5.46
C ARG A 455 -45.81 13.40 6.74
N GLN A 456 -45.62 12.17 7.20
CA GLN A 456 -46.20 11.67 8.46
C GLN A 456 -45.64 12.41 9.69
N GLU A 457 -44.35 12.52 9.80
CA GLU A 457 -43.69 13.16 10.96
C GLU A 457 -43.98 14.64 11.08
N ASN A 458 -44.21 15.33 9.97
CA ASN A 458 -44.44 16.79 9.96
C ASN A 458 -45.89 17.15 9.68
N ASN A 459 -46.80 16.18 9.71
CA ASN A 459 -48.22 16.36 9.45
C ASN A 459 -48.53 17.12 8.14
N LEU A 460 -47.78 16.78 7.09
CA LEU A 460 -47.96 17.38 5.78
C LEU A 460 -49.02 16.63 4.98
N SER A 461 -49.97 17.36 4.40
CA SER A 461 -50.97 16.77 3.50
C SER A 461 -50.36 16.44 2.15
N ALA A 462 -51.03 15.59 1.38
CA ALA A 462 -50.60 15.21 0.02
C ALA A 462 -50.56 16.44 -0.92
N ASP A 463 -51.25 17.52 -0.59
CA ASP A 463 -51.33 18.76 -1.40
C ASP A 463 -50.04 19.61 -1.26
N VAL A 464 -49.24 19.42 -0.23
CA VAL A 464 -47.96 20.12 -0.06
C VAL A 464 -46.96 19.60 -1.06
N ALA A 465 -46.50 20.45 -1.96
CA ALA A 465 -45.47 20.06 -2.94
C ALA A 465 -44.13 19.95 -2.25
N LEU A 466 -43.48 18.80 -2.37
CA LEU A 466 -42.15 18.52 -1.86
C LEU A 466 -41.18 18.16 -2.99
N ARG A 467 -39.98 18.70 -2.90
CA ARG A 467 -38.91 18.49 -3.86
C ARG A 467 -37.73 17.90 -3.09
N GLN A 468 -37.27 16.71 -3.50
CA GLN A 468 -36.09 16.12 -2.90
C GLN A 468 -34.82 16.87 -3.30
N ASP A 469 -33.87 16.99 -2.38
CA ASP A 469 -32.54 17.54 -2.64
C ASP A 469 -31.91 16.83 -3.84
N GLU A 470 -31.33 17.61 -4.76
CA GLU A 470 -30.73 17.09 -5.99
C GLU A 470 -29.32 16.56 -5.79
N ASP A 471 -28.68 16.93 -4.68
CA ASP A 471 -27.31 16.54 -4.40
C ASP A 471 -27.26 15.09 -3.90
N VAL A 472 -26.08 14.49 -4.08
CA VAL A 472 -25.76 13.17 -3.53
C VAL A 472 -24.72 13.32 -2.44
N LEU A 473 -24.59 12.30 -1.60
CA LEU A 473 -23.58 12.25 -0.55
C LEU A 473 -22.21 11.91 -1.14
N ASP A 474 -21.18 12.47 -0.52
CA ASP A 474 -19.80 12.10 -0.75
C ASP A 474 -19.63 10.57 -0.65
N THR A 475 -18.88 10.00 -1.59
CA THR A 475 -18.59 8.56 -1.61
C THR A 475 -18.04 8.08 -0.26
N TRP A 476 -17.20 8.87 0.38
CA TRP A 476 -16.63 8.52 1.68
C TRP A 476 -17.66 8.46 2.83
N PHE A 477 -18.82 9.01 2.66
CA PHE A 477 -19.91 8.90 3.66
C PHE A 477 -20.40 7.45 3.76
N SER A 478 -20.70 6.83 2.64
CA SER A 478 -21.11 5.41 2.62
C SER A 478 -19.95 4.49 2.98
N SER A 479 -18.74 4.81 2.53
CA SER A 479 -17.54 4.05 2.85
C SER A 479 -17.19 4.06 4.34
N ALA A 480 -17.53 5.14 5.05
CA ALA A 480 -17.34 5.24 6.49
C ALA A 480 -18.20 4.26 7.30
N LEU A 481 -19.25 3.71 6.70
CA LEU A 481 -20.17 2.75 7.34
C LEU A 481 -19.78 1.30 7.06
N TRP A 482 -18.74 1.07 6.28
CA TRP A 482 -18.40 -0.23 5.68
C TRP A 482 -18.27 -1.36 6.68
N THR A 483 -17.71 -1.11 7.86
CA THR A 483 -17.48 -2.17 8.87
C THR A 483 -18.76 -2.76 9.43
N PHE A 484 -19.85 -2.02 9.44
CA PHE A 484 -21.12 -2.48 10.01
C PHE A 484 -22.27 -2.54 8.99
N SER A 485 -22.27 -1.67 7.99
CA SER A 485 -23.29 -1.72 6.94
C SER A 485 -23.25 -3.00 6.12
N THR A 486 -22.06 -3.52 5.85
CA THR A 486 -21.86 -4.78 5.12
C THR A 486 -22.38 -6.00 5.89
N LEU A 487 -22.45 -5.89 7.19
CA LEU A 487 -22.92 -6.98 8.09
C LEU A 487 -24.42 -6.90 8.40
N GLY A 488 -25.13 -5.96 7.77
CA GLY A 488 -26.58 -5.88 7.81
C GLY A 488 -27.18 -4.77 8.67
N TRP A 489 -26.35 -3.96 9.37
CA TRP A 489 -26.87 -2.83 10.13
C TRP A 489 -27.72 -1.91 9.22
N PRO A 490 -28.86 -1.34 9.66
CA PRO A 490 -29.30 -1.17 11.04
C PRO A 490 -30.00 -2.38 11.68
N GLU A 491 -30.16 -3.48 10.95
CA GLU A 491 -30.71 -4.70 11.54
C GLU A 491 -29.69 -5.39 12.43
N ASN A 492 -30.16 -6.00 13.53
CA ASN A 492 -29.31 -6.74 14.44
C ASN A 492 -29.12 -8.18 13.91
N THR A 493 -28.26 -8.34 12.90
CA THR A 493 -28.00 -9.63 12.25
C THR A 493 -27.02 -10.49 13.03
N ASP A 494 -27.04 -11.79 12.77
CA ASP A 494 -26.05 -12.72 13.33
C ASP A 494 -24.63 -12.35 12.89
N ALA A 495 -24.44 -11.94 11.65
CA ALA A 495 -23.15 -11.53 11.13
C ALA A 495 -22.59 -10.31 11.87
N LEU A 496 -23.44 -9.33 12.16
CA LEU A 496 -23.04 -8.14 12.92
C LEU A 496 -22.58 -8.52 14.33
N ARG A 497 -23.31 -9.41 15.01
CA ARG A 497 -22.94 -9.89 16.35
C ARG A 497 -21.64 -10.70 16.35
N GLN A 498 -21.44 -11.55 15.34
CA GLN A 498 -20.28 -12.45 15.28
C GLN A 498 -18.99 -11.77 14.82
N PHE A 499 -19.09 -10.86 13.84
CA PHE A 499 -17.91 -10.35 13.12
C PHE A 499 -17.56 -8.91 13.40
N HIS A 500 -18.40 -8.19 14.13
CA HIS A 500 -18.10 -6.82 14.54
C HIS A 500 -17.69 -6.77 16.03
N PRO A 501 -16.61 -6.08 16.42
CA PRO A 501 -15.61 -5.37 15.58
C PRO A 501 -14.84 -6.29 14.65
N THR A 502 -14.34 -5.76 13.54
CA THR A 502 -13.42 -6.51 12.69
C THR A 502 -12.04 -6.61 13.33
N SER A 503 -11.24 -7.56 12.91
CA SER A 503 -9.97 -7.86 13.58
C SER A 503 -8.85 -6.94 13.14
N VAL A 504 -8.65 -6.83 11.82
CA VAL A 504 -7.57 -6.05 11.21
C VAL A 504 -8.12 -5.28 10.02
N MET A 505 -7.71 -4.04 9.90
CA MET A 505 -7.93 -3.23 8.70
C MET A 505 -6.59 -3.04 8.00
N VAL A 506 -6.52 -3.37 6.73
CA VAL A 506 -5.32 -3.19 5.89
C VAL A 506 -5.59 -2.06 4.91
N SER A 507 -4.74 -1.05 4.92
CA SER A 507 -4.92 0.14 4.07
C SER A 507 -3.59 0.82 3.79
N GLY A 508 -3.52 1.57 2.70
CA GLY A 508 -2.46 2.53 2.47
C GLY A 508 -2.60 3.75 3.40
N PHE A 509 -1.48 4.37 3.70
CA PHE A 509 -1.46 5.54 4.60
C PHE A 509 -2.20 6.76 4.01
N ASP A 510 -2.34 6.81 2.70
CA ASP A 510 -2.96 7.92 1.97
C ASP A 510 -4.45 8.09 2.26
N ILE A 511 -5.13 7.08 2.78
CA ILE A 511 -6.55 7.12 3.15
C ILE A 511 -6.82 6.97 4.65
N ILE A 512 -5.82 7.25 5.49
CA ILE A 512 -6.02 7.26 6.96
C ILE A 512 -7.14 8.24 7.33
N PHE A 513 -7.09 9.45 6.83
CA PHE A 513 -8.10 10.46 7.14
C PHE A 513 -9.41 10.21 6.42
N PHE A 514 -9.38 9.97 5.12
CA PHE A 514 -10.59 9.80 4.31
C PHE A 514 -11.45 8.64 4.74
N TRP A 515 -10.82 7.54 5.10
CA TRP A 515 -11.52 6.29 5.32
C TRP A 515 -11.37 5.76 6.74
N ILE A 516 -10.14 5.54 7.19
CA ILE A 516 -9.86 4.95 8.50
C ILE A 516 -10.47 5.80 9.63
N ALA A 517 -10.15 7.08 9.66
CA ALA A 517 -10.63 8.01 10.69
C ALA A 517 -12.16 8.13 10.67
N ARG A 518 -12.74 8.23 9.48
CA ARG A 518 -14.19 8.36 9.31
C ARG A 518 -14.94 7.08 9.69
N MET A 519 -14.35 5.90 9.40
CA MET A 519 -14.91 4.64 9.90
C MET A 519 -14.91 4.58 11.42
N ILE A 520 -13.84 5.02 12.06
CA ILE A 520 -13.75 5.04 13.53
C ILE A 520 -14.83 5.96 14.11
N MET A 521 -14.94 7.18 13.57
CA MET A 521 -15.96 8.14 14.03
C MET A 521 -17.38 7.60 13.91
N MET A 522 -17.75 7.09 12.74
CA MET A 522 -19.12 6.62 12.49
C MET A 522 -19.43 5.34 13.27
N THR A 523 -18.50 4.39 13.29
CA THR A 523 -18.71 3.14 14.01
C THR A 523 -18.91 3.39 15.50
N MET A 524 -18.05 4.18 16.13
CA MET A 524 -18.15 4.45 17.57
C MET A 524 -19.41 5.21 17.94
N HIS A 525 -19.94 5.99 17.01
CA HIS A 525 -21.19 6.71 17.24
C HIS A 525 -22.43 5.80 17.16
N PHE A 526 -22.46 4.87 16.21
CA PHE A 526 -23.64 4.07 15.91
C PHE A 526 -23.66 2.68 16.55
N ILE A 527 -22.49 2.09 16.76
CA ILE A 527 -22.39 0.72 17.29
C ILE A 527 -21.97 0.77 18.75
N LYS A 528 -22.84 0.22 19.58
CA LYS A 528 -22.64 0.14 21.03
C LYS A 528 -22.62 -1.33 21.45
N ASP A 529 -21.88 -1.63 22.50
CA ASP A 529 -21.90 -2.95 23.12
C ASP A 529 -23.16 -3.13 23.99
N GLU A 530 -23.28 -4.29 24.65
CA GLU A 530 -24.39 -4.62 25.54
C GLU A 530 -24.57 -3.62 26.68
N ASN A 531 -23.51 -2.94 27.09
CA ASN A 531 -23.51 -1.95 28.18
C ASN A 531 -23.67 -0.51 27.66
N GLY A 532 -23.92 -0.33 26.35
CA GLY A 532 -24.04 0.98 25.75
C GLY A 532 -22.72 1.70 25.49
N LYS A 533 -21.57 0.99 25.64
CA LYS A 533 -20.25 1.55 25.37
C LYS A 533 -19.95 1.53 23.86
N PRO A 534 -19.38 2.62 23.30
CA PRO A 534 -18.98 2.63 21.90
C PRO A 534 -18.02 1.50 21.54
N GLN A 535 -18.31 0.81 20.44
CA GLN A 535 -17.41 -0.21 19.87
C GLN A 535 -16.50 0.41 18.83
N VAL A 536 -15.23 -0.01 18.82
CA VAL A 536 -14.30 0.33 17.75
C VAL A 536 -14.64 -0.48 16.50
N PRO A 537 -14.34 0.02 15.29
CA PRO A 537 -14.60 -0.73 14.06
C PRO A 537 -13.62 -1.91 13.86
N PHE A 538 -12.41 -1.78 14.35
CA PHE A 538 -11.31 -2.75 14.25
C PHE A 538 -10.30 -2.49 15.36
N HIS A 539 -9.53 -3.53 15.71
CA HIS A 539 -8.53 -3.42 16.78
C HIS A 539 -7.15 -3.02 16.25
N THR A 540 -6.80 -3.48 15.05
CA THR A 540 -5.49 -3.24 14.44
C THR A 540 -5.66 -2.61 13.07
N VAL A 541 -4.87 -1.57 12.79
CA VAL A 541 -4.76 -0.95 11.46
C VAL A 541 -3.36 -1.21 10.94
N TYR A 542 -3.25 -2.10 9.95
CA TYR A 542 -2.00 -2.38 9.28
C TYR A 542 -1.84 -1.44 8.09
N MET A 543 -0.82 -0.57 8.16
CA MET A 543 -0.55 0.43 7.13
C MET A 543 0.47 -0.09 6.13
N THR A 544 0.15 0.03 4.85
CA THR A 544 1.05 -0.33 3.76
C THR A 544 1.66 0.92 3.13
N GLY A 545 2.91 0.80 2.64
CA GLY A 545 3.49 1.77 1.74
C GLY A 545 2.94 1.64 0.32
N LEU A 546 3.32 2.54 -0.55
CA LEU A 546 2.96 2.51 -1.96
C LEU A 546 3.93 1.62 -2.74
N ILE A 547 3.43 0.94 -3.77
CA ILE A 547 4.29 0.27 -4.74
C ILE A 547 4.61 1.25 -5.86
N ARG A 548 5.90 1.51 -6.05
CA ARG A 548 6.45 2.41 -7.06
C ARG A 548 7.08 1.61 -8.17
N ASP A 549 7.30 2.25 -9.33
CA ASP A 549 8.00 1.60 -10.43
C ASP A 549 9.50 1.39 -10.10
N ASP A 550 10.24 0.80 -11.01
CA ASP A 550 11.67 0.51 -10.85
C ASP A 550 12.55 1.76 -10.68
N GLU A 551 12.06 2.92 -11.09
CA GLU A 551 12.74 4.22 -10.93
C GLU A 551 12.31 4.98 -9.67
N GLY A 552 11.43 4.38 -8.85
CA GLY A 552 10.91 5.00 -7.65
C GLY A 552 9.78 6.00 -7.88
N GLN A 553 9.20 6.02 -9.07
CA GLN A 553 8.06 6.89 -9.41
C GLN A 553 6.74 6.25 -9.00
N LYS A 554 5.81 7.08 -8.54
CA LYS A 554 4.45 6.62 -8.26
C LYS A 554 3.79 6.12 -9.56
N MET A 555 3.17 4.96 -9.51
CA MET A 555 2.45 4.41 -10.66
C MET A 555 1.14 5.16 -10.89
N SER A 556 0.92 5.61 -12.13
CA SER A 556 -0.32 6.24 -12.54
C SER A 556 -0.59 6.00 -14.02
N LYS A 557 -1.86 6.02 -14.40
CA LYS A 557 -2.26 5.86 -15.81
C LYS A 557 -1.68 6.97 -16.69
N SER A 558 -1.63 8.19 -16.16
CA SER A 558 -1.09 9.34 -16.88
C SER A 558 0.40 9.23 -17.18
N LYS A 559 1.16 8.56 -16.31
CA LYS A 559 2.61 8.32 -16.52
C LYS A 559 2.90 7.09 -17.37
N GLY A 560 1.89 6.25 -17.63
CA GLY A 560 2.04 5.00 -18.40
C GLY A 560 2.94 3.97 -17.75
N ASN A 561 3.11 4.01 -16.44
CA ASN A 561 3.97 3.08 -15.69
C ASN A 561 3.20 2.11 -14.80
N VAL A 562 1.88 2.06 -14.92
CA VAL A 562 1.03 1.11 -14.17
C VAL A 562 1.29 -0.32 -14.66
N ILE A 563 1.41 -1.24 -13.73
CA ILE A 563 1.55 -2.66 -13.99
C ILE A 563 0.28 -3.36 -13.48
N ASP A 564 -0.35 -4.12 -14.38
CA ASP A 564 -1.47 -4.99 -14.01
C ASP A 564 -0.90 -6.26 -13.35
N PRO A 565 -1.36 -6.62 -12.15
CA PRO A 565 -0.89 -7.85 -11.49
C PRO A 565 -1.10 -9.11 -12.33
N LEU A 566 -2.15 -9.18 -13.15
CA LEU A 566 -2.37 -10.34 -14.01
C LEU A 566 -1.36 -10.45 -15.13
N ASP A 567 -0.75 -9.36 -15.57
CA ASP A 567 0.35 -9.39 -16.54
C ASP A 567 1.60 -10.06 -15.94
N MET A 568 1.80 -9.92 -14.63
CA MET A 568 2.86 -10.63 -13.90
C MET A 568 2.55 -12.12 -13.77
N VAL A 569 1.29 -12.44 -13.55
CA VAL A 569 0.83 -13.84 -13.39
C VAL A 569 0.82 -14.60 -14.72
N ASP A 570 0.18 -14.03 -15.73
CA ASP A 570 -0.07 -14.71 -17.01
C ASP A 570 0.93 -14.36 -18.10
N GLY A 571 1.69 -13.31 -17.91
CA GLY A 571 2.56 -12.77 -18.94
C GLY A 571 1.80 -11.89 -19.92
N ILE A 572 2.54 -11.08 -20.66
CA ILE A 572 2.02 -10.22 -21.71
C ILE A 572 3.12 -9.95 -22.75
N SER A 573 2.77 -9.90 -24.03
CA SER A 573 3.69 -9.54 -25.07
C SER A 573 4.03 -8.05 -25.02
N LEU A 574 5.19 -7.66 -25.55
CA LEU A 574 5.58 -6.24 -25.62
C LEU A 574 4.55 -5.42 -26.42
N GLU A 575 4.07 -5.95 -27.52
CA GLU A 575 3.08 -5.30 -28.36
C GLU A 575 1.78 -5.01 -27.61
N GLU A 576 1.24 -5.99 -26.92
CA GLU A 576 0.04 -5.85 -26.09
C GLU A 576 0.25 -4.90 -24.92
N LEU A 577 1.43 -4.93 -24.29
CA LEU A 577 1.78 -4.04 -23.18
C LEU A 577 1.86 -2.59 -23.64
N LEU A 578 2.45 -2.34 -24.81
CA LEU A 578 2.53 -1.00 -25.41
C LEU A 578 1.12 -0.46 -25.72
N GLU A 579 0.27 -1.29 -26.31
CA GLU A 579 -1.13 -0.92 -26.57
C GLU A 579 -1.87 -0.59 -25.28
N LYS A 580 -1.71 -1.42 -24.24
CA LYS A 580 -2.35 -1.22 -22.93
C LYS A 580 -1.91 0.06 -22.24
N ARG A 581 -0.63 0.42 -22.32
CA ARG A 581 -0.06 1.62 -21.69
C ARG A 581 -0.31 2.91 -22.47
N THR A 582 -0.47 2.84 -23.79
CA THR A 582 -0.59 4.01 -24.68
C THR A 582 -1.98 4.16 -25.29
N GLY A 583 -2.85 3.19 -25.17
CA GLY A 583 -4.22 3.27 -25.67
C GLY A 583 -5.08 4.17 -24.79
N ASN A 584 -5.95 4.94 -25.41
CA ASN A 584 -6.92 5.82 -24.71
C ASN A 584 -6.29 6.82 -23.75
N MET A 585 -5.14 7.37 -24.08
CA MET A 585 -4.45 8.33 -23.23
C MET A 585 -5.16 9.69 -23.20
N MET A 586 -5.20 10.29 -22.02
CA MET A 586 -5.67 11.67 -21.83
C MET A 586 -4.73 12.70 -22.49
N GLN A 587 -3.45 12.37 -22.60
CA GLN A 587 -2.41 13.21 -23.20
C GLN A 587 -1.65 12.42 -24.27
N PRO A 588 -2.19 12.36 -25.51
CA PRO A 588 -1.59 11.57 -26.60
C PRO A 588 -0.14 11.92 -26.93
N GLN A 589 0.31 13.14 -26.61
CA GLN A 589 1.67 13.60 -26.84
C GLN A 589 2.73 12.85 -26.01
N LEU A 590 2.33 12.20 -24.93
CA LEU A 590 3.23 11.42 -24.09
C LEU A 590 3.43 9.97 -24.56
N ALA A 591 2.65 9.53 -25.55
CA ALA A 591 2.65 8.12 -26.01
C ALA A 591 4.03 7.63 -26.46
N GLU A 592 4.77 8.44 -27.22
CA GLU A 592 6.10 8.05 -27.70
C GLU A 592 7.11 7.86 -26.58
N LYS A 593 7.11 8.75 -25.60
CA LYS A 593 7.98 8.66 -24.42
C LYS A 593 7.66 7.40 -23.60
N ILE A 594 6.39 7.10 -23.41
CA ILE A 594 5.92 5.92 -22.70
C ILE A 594 6.32 4.65 -23.46
N ARG A 595 6.19 4.61 -24.79
CA ARG A 595 6.61 3.50 -25.63
C ARG A 595 8.09 3.19 -25.47
N LYS A 596 8.95 4.19 -25.60
CA LYS A 596 10.40 4.05 -25.46
C LYS A 596 10.79 3.52 -24.10
N ARG A 597 10.19 4.06 -23.06
CA ARG A 597 10.45 3.64 -21.67
C ARG A 597 10.00 2.18 -21.43
N THR A 598 8.84 1.81 -21.95
CA THR A 598 8.31 0.45 -21.84
C THR A 598 9.18 -0.55 -22.59
N GLU A 599 9.62 -0.23 -23.81
CA GLU A 599 10.52 -1.06 -24.59
C GLU A 599 11.87 -1.29 -23.89
N LYS A 600 12.37 -0.26 -23.21
CA LYS A 600 13.61 -0.34 -22.44
C LYS A 600 13.44 -1.23 -21.19
N GLN A 601 12.34 -1.07 -20.48
CA GLN A 601 12.04 -1.79 -19.24
C GLN A 601 11.68 -3.26 -19.50
N PHE A 602 10.89 -3.51 -20.53
CA PHE A 602 10.36 -4.84 -20.88
C PHE A 602 10.60 -5.15 -22.36
N PRO A 603 11.87 -5.32 -22.79
CA PRO A 603 12.17 -5.49 -24.23
C PRO A 603 11.50 -6.70 -24.88
N ASN A 604 11.15 -7.71 -24.10
CA ASN A 604 10.49 -8.94 -24.58
C ASN A 604 9.11 -9.13 -23.94
N GLY A 605 8.50 -8.06 -23.44
CA GLY A 605 7.29 -8.17 -22.66
C GLY A 605 7.53 -8.72 -21.26
N ILE A 606 6.52 -9.33 -20.66
CA ILE A 606 6.58 -9.92 -19.33
C ILE A 606 6.27 -11.42 -19.45
N GLU A 607 7.16 -12.26 -18.92
CA GLU A 607 6.93 -13.70 -18.86
C GLU A 607 5.87 -14.05 -17.80
N SER A 608 5.20 -15.17 -17.98
CA SER A 608 4.28 -15.74 -16.99
C SER A 608 5.05 -16.24 -15.77
N HIS A 609 4.68 -15.75 -14.59
CA HIS A 609 5.32 -16.13 -13.33
C HIS A 609 4.44 -16.99 -12.42
N GLY A 610 3.12 -16.95 -12.64
CA GLY A 610 2.13 -17.58 -11.77
C GLY A 610 1.77 -16.73 -10.56
N THR A 611 0.64 -17.05 -9.97
CA THR A 611 0.10 -16.30 -8.83
C THR A 611 0.93 -16.50 -7.57
N ASP A 612 1.38 -17.72 -7.29
CA ASP A 612 2.16 -18.01 -6.07
C ASP A 612 3.46 -17.21 -6.02
N ALA A 613 4.17 -17.10 -7.15
CA ALA A 613 5.39 -16.30 -7.25
C ALA A 613 5.12 -14.82 -6.94
N LEU A 614 4.03 -14.28 -7.48
CA LEU A 614 3.62 -12.90 -7.21
C LEU A 614 3.28 -12.69 -5.73
N ARG A 615 2.47 -13.58 -5.16
CA ARG A 615 2.07 -13.51 -3.75
C ARG A 615 3.28 -13.59 -2.83
N PHE A 616 4.21 -14.49 -3.10
CA PHE A 616 5.43 -14.62 -2.32
C PHE A 616 6.29 -13.35 -2.39
N THR A 617 6.41 -12.77 -3.58
CA THR A 617 7.15 -11.53 -3.78
C THR A 617 6.53 -10.39 -2.97
N LEU A 618 5.21 -10.25 -3.04
CA LEU A 618 4.49 -9.20 -2.31
C LEU A 618 4.62 -9.38 -0.80
N ALA A 619 4.51 -10.61 -0.29
CA ALA A 619 4.73 -10.90 1.13
C ALA A 619 6.16 -10.56 1.57
N ALA A 620 7.14 -10.94 0.77
CA ALA A 620 8.56 -10.68 1.06
C ALA A 620 8.91 -9.18 1.06
N LEU A 621 8.17 -8.38 0.28
CA LEU A 621 8.35 -6.92 0.21
C LEU A 621 7.58 -6.17 1.31
N ALA A 622 6.72 -6.85 2.06
CA ALA A 622 5.89 -6.25 3.11
C ALA A 622 6.71 -5.89 4.35
N SER A 623 7.65 -4.97 4.20
CA SER A 623 8.40 -4.37 5.30
C SER A 623 7.58 -3.24 5.94
N THR A 624 8.00 -2.76 7.09
CA THR A 624 7.27 -1.85 7.98
C THR A 624 6.84 -0.51 7.35
N GLY A 625 5.76 -0.51 6.56
CA GLY A 625 5.09 0.72 6.08
C GLY A 625 5.87 1.59 5.11
N ARG A 626 6.98 1.10 4.56
CA ARG A 626 7.79 1.84 3.59
C ARG A 626 7.26 1.66 2.17
N ASP A 627 7.47 2.67 1.34
CA ASP A 627 7.25 2.54 -0.10
C ASP A 627 8.20 1.49 -0.68
N ILE A 628 7.71 0.76 -1.67
CA ILE A 628 8.39 -0.37 -2.28
C ILE A 628 8.62 -0.07 -3.76
N ASN A 629 9.86 -0.17 -4.21
CA ASN A 629 10.19 -0.13 -5.63
C ASN A 629 10.02 -1.55 -6.19
N TRP A 630 9.20 -1.69 -7.23
CA TRP A 630 8.96 -2.99 -7.83
C TRP A 630 10.23 -3.54 -8.48
N ASP A 631 10.56 -4.80 -8.19
CA ASP A 631 11.76 -5.48 -8.65
C ASP A 631 11.41 -6.80 -9.33
N MET A 632 11.52 -6.82 -10.66
CA MET A 632 11.24 -8.01 -11.47
C MET A 632 12.17 -9.18 -11.17
N LYS A 633 13.40 -8.92 -10.76
CA LYS A 633 14.37 -9.98 -10.41
C LYS A 633 13.90 -10.77 -9.19
N ARG A 634 13.28 -10.11 -8.22
CA ARG A 634 12.72 -10.79 -7.06
C ARG A 634 11.55 -11.68 -7.43
N LEU A 635 10.69 -11.22 -8.35
CA LEU A 635 9.59 -12.04 -8.86
C LEU A 635 10.12 -13.30 -9.54
N GLU A 636 11.14 -13.19 -10.38
CA GLU A 636 11.81 -14.32 -11.01
C GLU A 636 12.42 -15.27 -9.98
N GLY A 637 13.03 -14.73 -8.94
CA GLY A 637 13.60 -15.50 -7.84
C GLY A 637 12.57 -16.35 -7.12
N TYR A 638 11.38 -15.80 -6.87
CA TYR A 638 10.30 -16.54 -6.23
C TYR A 638 9.58 -17.50 -7.16
N ARG A 639 9.56 -17.24 -8.45
CA ARG A 639 9.16 -18.26 -9.45
C ARG A 639 10.12 -19.46 -9.38
N ASN A 640 11.40 -19.21 -9.29
CA ASN A 640 12.40 -20.27 -9.13
C ASN A 640 12.23 -21.03 -7.81
N PHE A 641 11.83 -20.34 -6.76
CA PHE A 641 11.47 -20.96 -5.48
C PHE A 641 10.31 -21.96 -5.65
N CYS A 642 9.25 -21.56 -6.34
CA CYS A 642 8.12 -22.46 -6.64
C CYS A 642 8.55 -23.67 -7.44
N ASN A 643 9.41 -23.48 -8.43
CA ASN A 643 9.99 -24.58 -9.22
C ASN A 643 10.84 -25.51 -8.34
N LYS A 644 11.63 -24.94 -7.44
CA LYS A 644 12.44 -25.71 -6.48
C LYS A 644 11.56 -26.57 -5.58
N LEU A 645 10.51 -25.99 -5.02
CA LEU A 645 9.55 -26.72 -4.17
C LEU A 645 8.87 -27.85 -4.95
N TRP A 646 8.47 -27.58 -6.19
CA TRP A 646 7.85 -28.57 -7.06
C TRP A 646 8.79 -29.75 -7.32
N ASN A 647 10.02 -29.47 -7.69
CA ASN A 647 11.04 -30.50 -7.94
C ASN A 647 11.40 -31.31 -6.70
N ALA A 648 11.53 -30.64 -5.56
CA ALA A 648 11.75 -31.30 -4.28
C ALA A 648 10.61 -32.24 -3.92
N SER A 649 9.38 -31.80 -4.14
CA SER A 649 8.18 -32.59 -3.87
C SER A 649 8.10 -33.81 -4.81
N ARG A 650 8.48 -33.64 -6.07
CA ARG A 650 8.61 -34.80 -6.99
C ARG A 650 9.60 -35.81 -6.49
N PHE A 651 10.77 -35.37 -6.04
CA PHE A 651 11.79 -36.25 -5.46
C PHE A 651 11.23 -37.03 -4.27
N VAL A 652 10.55 -36.34 -3.35
CA VAL A 652 9.92 -36.98 -2.19
C VAL A 652 8.89 -38.02 -2.63
N LEU A 653 8.01 -37.66 -3.54
CA LEU A 653 6.96 -38.57 -4.05
C LEU A 653 7.55 -39.79 -4.76
N MET A 654 8.61 -39.62 -5.55
CA MET A 654 9.29 -40.73 -6.24
C MET A 654 9.86 -41.77 -5.26
N ASN A 655 10.22 -41.32 -4.05
CA ASN A 655 10.80 -42.17 -3.03
C ASN A 655 9.79 -42.70 -2.00
N THR A 656 8.55 -42.24 -2.04
CA THR A 656 7.55 -42.51 -1.01
C THR A 656 6.24 -43.10 -1.54
N GLU A 657 5.84 -42.79 -2.79
CA GLU A 657 4.61 -43.33 -3.38
C GLU A 657 4.74 -44.87 -3.50
N ASP A 658 3.70 -45.56 -3.11
CA ASP A 658 3.62 -47.04 -3.14
C ASP A 658 4.71 -47.74 -2.27
N GLN A 659 5.29 -47.02 -1.34
CA GLN A 659 6.28 -47.52 -0.40
C GLN A 659 5.73 -47.51 1.04
N ASP A 660 6.34 -48.33 1.88
CA ASP A 660 6.03 -48.33 3.32
C ASP A 660 6.70 -47.11 3.98
N CYS A 661 5.88 -46.13 4.38
CA CYS A 661 6.32 -44.88 5.02
C CYS A 661 6.09 -44.88 6.55
N GLY A 662 5.70 -46.00 7.11
CA GLY A 662 5.55 -46.15 8.55
C GLY A 662 4.29 -45.56 9.17
N PHE A 663 3.35 -45.01 8.39
CA PHE A 663 2.10 -44.46 8.90
C PHE A 663 1.10 -45.53 9.38
N ASN A 664 1.29 -46.75 8.98
CA ASN A 664 0.51 -47.92 9.43
C ASN A 664 1.24 -48.77 10.48
N GLY A 665 2.29 -48.25 11.06
CA GLY A 665 3.11 -48.96 12.05
C GLY A 665 4.39 -49.56 11.44
N GLY A 666 5.11 -50.33 12.26
CA GLY A 666 6.39 -50.90 11.94
C GLY A 666 7.54 -50.16 12.62
N GLU A 667 8.67 -50.83 12.77
CA GLU A 667 9.87 -50.22 13.35
C GLU A 667 10.43 -49.13 12.46
N MET A 668 10.74 -47.98 13.03
CA MET A 668 11.38 -46.85 12.36
C MET A 668 12.67 -46.46 13.07
N ILE A 669 13.74 -46.37 12.34
CA ILE A 669 15.01 -45.82 12.81
C ILE A 669 15.24 -44.49 12.11
N LEU A 670 15.28 -43.42 12.89
CA LEU A 670 15.51 -42.07 12.35
C LEU A 670 17.02 -41.82 12.29
N SER A 671 17.51 -41.39 11.13
CA SER A 671 18.88 -40.93 10.99
C SER A 671 19.08 -39.59 11.73
N LEU A 672 20.33 -39.19 11.90
CA LEU A 672 20.63 -37.86 12.44
C LEU A 672 20.00 -36.77 11.57
N ALA A 673 20.05 -36.90 10.25
CA ALA A 673 19.42 -35.96 9.34
C ALA A 673 17.90 -35.87 9.53
N ASP A 674 17.23 -37.01 9.74
CA ASP A 674 15.78 -37.06 10.04
C ASP A 674 15.45 -36.34 11.33
N ARG A 675 16.20 -36.60 12.38
CA ARG A 675 16.01 -35.95 13.69
C ARG A 675 16.26 -34.43 13.59
N TRP A 676 17.30 -34.07 12.87
CA TRP A 676 17.65 -32.66 12.67
C TRP A 676 16.56 -31.91 11.91
N ILE A 677 16.08 -32.42 10.78
CA ILE A 677 15.10 -31.68 9.97
C ILE A 677 13.74 -31.55 10.68
N LEU A 678 13.36 -32.57 11.47
CA LEU A 678 12.17 -32.51 12.31
C LEU A 678 12.28 -31.41 13.37
N ALA A 679 13.43 -31.31 14.05
CA ALA A 679 13.69 -30.28 15.04
C ALA A 679 13.77 -28.90 14.39
N GLU A 680 14.42 -28.78 13.23
CA GLU A 680 14.56 -27.56 12.48
C GLU A 680 13.21 -27.04 11.97
N PHE A 681 12.37 -27.92 11.46
CA PHE A 681 11.00 -27.57 11.06
C PHE A 681 10.18 -27.09 12.25
N ASN A 682 10.30 -27.73 13.40
CA ASN A 682 9.61 -27.32 14.64
C ASN A 682 9.98 -25.89 15.05
N GLN A 683 11.27 -25.54 15.00
CA GLN A 683 11.74 -24.18 15.27
C GLN A 683 11.27 -23.20 14.20
N THR A 684 11.25 -23.62 12.94
CA THR A 684 10.76 -22.82 11.81
C THR A 684 9.27 -22.47 11.99
N VAL A 685 8.46 -23.43 12.43
CA VAL A 685 7.05 -23.22 12.74
C VAL A 685 6.89 -22.12 13.80
N LYS A 686 7.66 -22.21 14.89
CA LYS A 686 7.64 -21.19 15.95
C LYS A 686 7.97 -19.80 15.42
N ALA A 687 9.07 -19.67 14.69
CA ALA A 687 9.54 -18.40 14.14
C ALA A 687 8.57 -17.82 13.10
N PHE A 688 8.00 -18.68 12.25
CA PHE A 688 7.04 -18.28 11.23
C PHE A 688 5.74 -17.74 11.85
N ARG A 689 5.21 -18.45 12.86
CA ARG A 689 4.02 -18.01 13.60
C ARG A 689 4.26 -16.67 14.29
N GLU A 690 5.39 -16.51 14.97
CA GLU A 690 5.76 -15.24 15.61
C GLU A 690 5.83 -14.09 14.61
N ALA A 691 6.37 -14.33 13.43
CA ALA A 691 6.44 -13.34 12.36
C ALA A 691 5.05 -12.93 11.86
N LEU A 692 4.17 -13.90 11.61
CA LEU A 692 2.79 -13.63 11.19
C LEU A 692 2.00 -12.90 12.28
N ASP A 693 2.13 -13.32 13.52
CA ASP A 693 1.40 -12.73 14.65
C ASP A 693 1.86 -11.30 14.95
N SER A 694 3.08 -10.95 14.56
CA SER A 694 3.62 -9.59 14.67
C SER A 694 3.50 -8.76 13.38
N TYR A 695 2.76 -9.24 12.39
CA TYR A 695 2.56 -8.58 11.09
C TYR A 695 3.86 -8.37 10.30
N ARG A 696 4.84 -9.23 10.50
CA ARG A 696 6.13 -9.19 9.79
C ARG A 696 6.14 -10.24 8.67
N PHE A 697 5.36 -9.97 7.63
CA PHE A 697 5.24 -10.86 6.47
C PHE A 697 6.56 -11.03 5.72
N ASP A 698 7.39 -10.01 5.68
CA ASP A 698 8.74 -10.04 5.11
C ASP A 698 9.64 -11.05 5.82
N ILE A 699 9.62 -11.03 7.15
CA ILE A 699 10.37 -12.00 7.96
C ILE A 699 9.80 -13.41 7.76
N ALA A 700 8.48 -13.56 7.77
CA ALA A 700 7.83 -14.85 7.53
C ALA A 700 8.23 -15.45 6.17
N ALA A 701 8.20 -14.64 5.12
CA ALA A 701 8.63 -15.06 3.78
C ALA A 701 10.10 -15.50 3.75
N GLY A 702 10.97 -14.77 4.43
CA GLY A 702 12.40 -15.10 4.54
C GLY A 702 12.63 -16.42 5.29
N ILE A 703 11.91 -16.64 6.37
CA ILE A 703 11.96 -17.90 7.16
C ILE A 703 11.52 -19.08 6.30
N LEU A 704 10.42 -18.94 5.58
CA LEU A 704 9.90 -19.98 4.69
C LEU A 704 10.88 -20.30 3.56
N TYR A 705 11.46 -19.27 2.96
CA TYR A 705 12.46 -19.42 1.90
C TYR A 705 13.70 -20.16 2.40
N GLU A 706 14.27 -19.72 3.52
CA GLU A 706 15.49 -20.29 4.11
C GLU A 706 15.31 -21.76 4.49
N PHE A 707 14.23 -22.08 5.17
CA PHE A 707 13.96 -23.48 5.53
C PHE A 707 13.78 -24.34 4.29
N THR A 708 12.95 -23.91 3.35
CA THR A 708 12.59 -24.73 2.19
C THR A 708 13.79 -24.93 1.26
N TRP A 709 14.43 -23.83 0.86
CA TRP A 709 15.51 -23.88 -0.10
C TRP A 709 16.79 -24.48 0.48
N ASN A 710 17.25 -23.97 1.61
CA ASN A 710 18.55 -24.33 2.17
C ASN A 710 18.48 -25.57 3.08
N GLN A 711 17.61 -25.57 4.06
CA GLN A 711 17.59 -26.67 5.05
C GLN A 711 16.98 -27.93 4.47
N PHE A 712 15.79 -27.82 3.87
CA PHE A 712 15.08 -28.96 3.32
C PHE A 712 15.69 -29.44 1.99
N CYS A 713 15.74 -28.59 0.98
CA CYS A 713 16.18 -28.98 -0.36
C CYS A 713 17.67 -29.20 -0.46
N ASP A 714 18.50 -28.23 -0.06
CA ASP A 714 19.95 -28.30 -0.28
C ASP A 714 20.65 -29.26 0.68
N TRP A 715 20.17 -29.37 1.93
CA TRP A 715 20.80 -30.25 2.91
C TRP A 715 20.02 -31.53 3.15
N TYR A 716 18.76 -31.45 3.58
CA TYR A 716 18.08 -32.66 4.04
C TYR A 716 17.85 -33.69 2.94
N LEU A 717 17.37 -33.24 1.77
CA LEU A 717 17.13 -34.17 0.64
C LEU A 717 18.43 -34.86 0.20
N GLU A 718 19.53 -34.16 0.23
CA GLU A 718 20.85 -34.74 -0.09
C GLU A 718 21.32 -35.71 0.99
N LEU A 719 21.15 -35.38 2.26
CA LEU A 719 21.49 -36.25 3.39
C LEU A 719 20.57 -37.49 3.49
N ALA A 720 19.38 -37.43 2.93
CA ALA A 720 18.46 -38.58 2.86
C ALA A 720 18.87 -39.62 1.82
N LYS A 721 19.57 -39.23 0.76
CA LYS A 721 19.94 -40.12 -0.34
C LYS A 721 20.75 -41.34 0.10
N PRO A 722 21.79 -41.23 0.97
CA PRO A 722 22.52 -42.42 1.46
C PRO A 722 21.62 -43.45 2.13
N VAL A 723 20.64 -43.00 2.92
CA VAL A 723 19.68 -43.92 3.55
C VAL A 723 18.75 -44.54 2.52
N MET A 724 18.27 -43.75 1.57
CA MET A 724 17.37 -44.24 0.53
C MET A 724 18.04 -45.24 -0.40
N ASN A 725 19.34 -45.16 -0.59
CA ASN A 725 20.12 -46.04 -1.50
C ASN A 725 20.78 -47.23 -0.83
N GLY A 726 20.82 -47.29 0.49
CA GLY A 726 21.55 -48.38 1.20
C GLY A 726 21.12 -48.66 2.60
N GLY A 727 20.05 -48.05 3.10
CA GLY A 727 19.56 -48.25 4.46
C GLY A 727 18.83 -49.57 4.65
N THR A 728 18.74 -50.00 5.94
CA THR A 728 17.88 -51.13 6.33
C THR A 728 16.40 -50.76 6.12
N GLU A 729 15.54 -51.77 6.19
CA GLU A 729 14.08 -51.55 6.05
C GLU A 729 13.54 -50.59 7.11
N ALA A 730 13.99 -50.69 8.35
CA ALA A 730 13.59 -49.78 9.44
C ALA A 730 14.09 -48.33 9.21
N GLU A 731 15.33 -48.20 8.70
CA GLU A 731 15.92 -46.90 8.36
C GLU A 731 15.21 -46.25 7.17
N LEU A 732 14.90 -47.02 6.13
CA LEU A 732 14.13 -46.58 5.00
C LEU A 732 12.74 -46.09 5.42
N ARG A 733 12.06 -46.86 6.28
CA ARG A 733 10.75 -46.49 6.80
C ARG A 733 10.80 -45.19 7.59
N GLY A 734 11.83 -45.02 8.44
CA GLY A 734 12.02 -43.81 9.23
C GLY A 734 12.26 -42.56 8.35
N THR A 735 13.11 -42.68 7.35
CA THR A 735 13.41 -41.56 6.42
C THR A 735 12.24 -41.22 5.52
N ARG A 736 11.52 -42.23 5.00
CA ARG A 736 10.29 -41.98 4.23
C ARG A 736 9.23 -41.30 5.07
N ASN A 737 9.05 -41.72 6.31
CA ASN A 737 8.13 -41.07 7.24
C ASN A 737 8.49 -39.60 7.46
N THR A 738 9.77 -39.31 7.66
CA THR A 738 10.28 -37.97 7.88
C THR A 738 10.11 -37.10 6.63
N LEU A 739 10.42 -37.62 5.45
CA LEU A 739 10.21 -36.91 4.18
C LEU A 739 8.74 -36.44 4.03
N ILE A 740 7.82 -37.35 4.28
CA ILE A 740 6.37 -37.04 4.17
C ILE A 740 5.90 -36.14 5.29
N THR A 741 6.30 -36.39 6.54
CA THR A 741 5.88 -35.59 7.69
C THR A 741 6.34 -34.14 7.56
N VAL A 742 7.59 -33.93 7.17
CA VAL A 742 8.14 -32.57 6.99
C VAL A 742 7.51 -31.87 5.77
N LEU A 743 7.40 -32.57 4.65
CA LEU A 743 6.81 -31.97 3.46
C LEU A 743 5.34 -31.62 3.68
N GLU A 744 4.56 -32.50 4.27
CA GLU A 744 3.14 -32.25 4.58
C GLU A 744 2.98 -31.05 5.52
N GLY A 745 3.79 -30.97 6.58
CA GLY A 745 3.80 -29.83 7.49
C GLY A 745 4.26 -28.53 6.82
N LEU A 746 5.28 -28.60 5.97
CA LEU A 746 5.79 -27.46 5.21
C LEU A 746 4.75 -26.89 4.25
N LEU A 747 4.00 -27.76 3.60
CA LEU A 747 2.90 -27.35 2.71
C LEU A 747 1.82 -26.59 3.48
N ARG A 748 1.43 -27.08 4.65
CA ARG A 748 0.47 -26.38 5.51
C ARG A 748 1.04 -25.04 6.01
N LEU A 749 2.31 -25.00 6.36
CA LEU A 749 2.97 -23.75 6.79
C LEU A 749 2.98 -22.71 5.69
N ALA A 750 3.28 -23.11 4.46
CA ALA A 750 3.40 -22.24 3.30
C ALA A 750 2.07 -21.85 2.67
N HIS A 751 1.01 -22.61 2.92
CA HIS A 751 -0.28 -22.45 2.22
C HIS A 751 -0.83 -21.02 2.27
N PRO A 752 -0.81 -20.29 3.40
CA PRO A 752 -1.32 -18.92 3.43
C PRO A 752 -0.64 -17.98 2.44
N VAL A 753 0.62 -18.21 2.12
CA VAL A 753 1.41 -17.39 1.19
C VAL A 753 1.26 -17.86 -0.25
N ILE A 754 1.42 -19.16 -0.48
CA ILE A 754 1.44 -19.79 -1.82
C ILE A 754 0.39 -20.91 -1.92
N PRO A 755 -0.89 -20.54 -2.00
CA PRO A 755 -1.98 -21.50 -1.83
C PRO A 755 -2.13 -22.53 -2.95
N PHE A 756 -1.81 -22.18 -4.19
CA PHE A 756 -2.07 -23.06 -5.34
C PHE A 756 -1.12 -24.24 -5.41
N ILE A 757 0.18 -23.97 -5.34
CA ILE A 757 1.21 -25.02 -5.39
C ILE A 757 1.11 -25.94 -4.17
N THR A 758 0.84 -25.38 -3.02
CA THR A 758 0.74 -26.16 -1.78
C THR A 758 -0.44 -27.10 -1.80
N GLU A 759 -1.63 -26.64 -2.22
CA GLU A 759 -2.80 -27.50 -2.36
C GLU A 759 -2.56 -28.62 -3.37
N THR A 760 -1.98 -28.28 -4.51
CA THR A 760 -1.72 -29.24 -5.59
C THR A 760 -0.79 -30.35 -5.15
N ILE A 761 0.30 -30.04 -4.49
CA ILE A 761 1.24 -31.03 -3.96
C ILE A 761 0.60 -31.82 -2.81
N TRP A 762 -0.09 -31.12 -1.91
CA TRP A 762 -0.69 -31.71 -0.72
C TRP A 762 -1.73 -32.79 -1.06
N GLN A 763 -2.47 -32.65 -2.15
CA GLN A 763 -3.42 -33.66 -2.61
C GLN A 763 -2.76 -35.03 -2.88
N ARG A 764 -1.49 -35.03 -3.25
CA ARG A 764 -0.69 -36.24 -3.44
C ARG A 764 -0.09 -36.75 -2.13
N VAL A 765 0.42 -35.82 -1.34
CA VAL A 765 1.10 -36.14 -0.06
C VAL A 765 0.13 -36.67 0.98
N LYS A 766 -1.08 -36.13 1.05
CA LYS A 766 -2.10 -36.56 2.02
C LYS A 766 -2.42 -38.05 1.96
N VAL A 767 -2.42 -38.61 0.77
CA VAL A 767 -2.70 -40.02 0.53
C VAL A 767 -1.65 -40.91 1.22
N ILE A 768 -0.39 -40.54 1.05
CA ILE A 768 0.76 -41.26 1.64
C ILE A 768 0.74 -41.12 3.18
N ALA A 769 0.44 -39.94 3.68
CA ALA A 769 0.34 -39.66 5.10
C ALA A 769 -0.91 -40.24 5.79
N GLY A 770 -1.84 -40.78 5.00
CA GLY A 770 -3.10 -41.35 5.52
C GLY A 770 -4.09 -40.29 6.02
N ILE A 771 -4.00 -39.07 5.49
CA ILE A 771 -4.90 -37.96 5.86
C ILE A 771 -6.15 -38.02 5.01
N ASN A 772 -7.31 -38.21 5.64
CA ASN A 772 -8.60 -38.22 4.98
C ASN A 772 -9.25 -36.86 5.12
N ALA A 773 -8.88 -35.91 4.22
CA ALA A 773 -9.42 -34.58 4.20
C ALA A 773 -9.43 -34.05 2.74
N ASP A 774 -10.36 -33.19 2.43
CA ASP A 774 -10.60 -32.74 1.06
C ASP A 774 -9.65 -31.61 0.63
N THR A 775 -9.25 -30.76 1.56
CA THR A 775 -8.43 -29.58 1.23
C THR A 775 -7.43 -29.26 2.35
N ILE A 776 -6.26 -28.78 1.95
CA ILE A 776 -5.25 -28.23 2.86
C ILE A 776 -5.78 -26.97 3.55
N MET A 777 -6.65 -26.23 2.92
CA MET A 777 -7.14 -24.91 3.36
C MET A 777 -7.80 -24.98 4.75
N LEU A 778 -8.41 -26.08 5.08
CA LEU A 778 -9.13 -26.29 6.35
C LEU A 778 -8.35 -27.16 7.34
N GLN A 779 -7.11 -27.51 7.03
CA GLN A 779 -6.27 -28.30 7.92
C GLN A 779 -5.67 -27.44 9.04
N PRO A 780 -5.38 -28.02 10.20
CA PRO A 780 -4.72 -27.30 11.30
C PRO A 780 -3.38 -26.71 10.87
N PHE A 781 -3.17 -25.43 11.18
CA PHE A 781 -1.88 -24.83 10.96
C PHE A 781 -0.85 -25.46 11.90
N PRO A 782 0.41 -25.72 11.43
CA PRO A 782 1.43 -26.36 12.27
C PRO A 782 1.68 -25.59 13.57
N GLU A 783 1.87 -26.33 14.65
CA GLU A 783 2.15 -25.78 15.98
C GLU A 783 3.54 -26.20 16.45
N PHE A 784 4.18 -25.30 17.21
CA PHE A 784 5.42 -25.61 17.89
C PHE A 784 5.17 -26.58 19.07
N ASP A 785 5.99 -27.62 19.17
CA ASP A 785 5.95 -28.59 20.25
C ASP A 785 7.30 -28.59 20.99
N ALA A 786 7.32 -28.14 22.24
CA ALA A 786 8.53 -28.06 23.04
C ALA A 786 9.20 -29.46 23.24
N ALA A 787 8.41 -30.54 23.19
CA ALA A 787 8.92 -31.90 23.30
C ALA A 787 9.71 -32.37 22.07
N LYS A 788 9.57 -31.67 20.91
CA LYS A 788 10.27 -31.99 19.67
C LYS A 788 11.57 -31.20 19.46
N VAL A 789 11.95 -30.40 20.43
CA VAL A 789 13.26 -29.71 20.42
C VAL A 789 14.35 -30.76 20.60
N ASP A 790 15.34 -30.76 19.72
CA ASP A 790 16.49 -31.67 19.74
C ASP A 790 17.78 -30.91 19.51
N GLU A 791 18.29 -30.32 20.57
CA GLU A 791 19.52 -29.50 20.51
C GLU A 791 20.75 -30.32 20.11
N ALA A 792 20.79 -31.57 20.51
CA ALA A 792 21.90 -32.47 20.17
C ALA A 792 21.93 -32.75 18.68
N ALA A 793 20.79 -33.05 18.07
CA ALA A 793 20.71 -33.25 16.62
C ALA A 793 21.09 -31.99 15.84
N SER A 794 20.64 -30.84 16.32
CA SER A 794 20.99 -29.55 15.68
C SER A 794 22.49 -29.25 15.76
N ALA A 795 23.12 -29.44 16.92
CA ALA A 795 24.53 -29.22 17.11
C ALA A 795 25.40 -30.20 16.29
N ASP A 796 25.01 -31.45 16.28
CA ASP A 796 25.73 -32.50 15.53
C ASP A 796 25.64 -32.25 14.02
N THR A 797 24.46 -31.86 13.52
CA THR A 797 24.26 -31.59 12.10
C THR A 797 24.99 -30.32 11.66
N GLU A 798 24.99 -29.28 12.50
CA GLU A 798 25.74 -28.04 12.20
C GLU A 798 27.23 -28.31 12.06
N TRP A 799 27.79 -29.12 12.96
CA TRP A 799 29.18 -29.52 12.87
C TRP A 799 29.47 -30.28 11.57
N LEU A 800 28.60 -31.24 11.21
CA LEU A 800 28.72 -31.98 9.94
C LEU A 800 28.63 -31.10 8.72
N LYS A 801 27.74 -30.14 8.73
CA LYS A 801 27.64 -29.15 7.64
C LYS A 801 28.91 -28.35 7.48
N GLN A 802 29.48 -27.86 8.58
CA GLN A 802 30.76 -27.14 8.56
C GLN A 802 31.87 -28.00 8.01
N ALA A 803 31.97 -29.27 8.38
CA ALA A 803 32.95 -30.19 7.87
C ALA A 803 32.80 -30.42 6.35
N ILE A 804 31.58 -30.65 5.90
CA ILE A 804 31.26 -30.85 4.48
C ILE A 804 31.57 -29.59 3.67
N VAL A 805 31.21 -28.44 4.13
CA VAL A 805 31.45 -27.14 3.48
C VAL A 805 32.95 -26.87 3.43
N ALA A 806 33.69 -27.14 4.52
CA ALA A 806 35.13 -26.96 4.56
C ALA A 806 35.84 -27.84 3.53
N ALA A 807 35.46 -29.11 3.43
CA ALA A 807 36.03 -30.05 2.44
C ALA A 807 35.72 -29.60 1.01
N ARG A 808 34.50 -29.13 0.74
CA ARG A 808 34.08 -28.58 -0.56
C ARG A 808 34.85 -27.30 -0.92
N ASN A 809 35.10 -26.44 0.04
CA ASN A 809 35.88 -25.21 -0.16
C ASN A 809 37.35 -25.53 -0.47
N ILE A 810 37.94 -26.45 0.22
CA ILE A 810 39.31 -26.91 -0.09
C ILE A 810 39.38 -27.43 -1.52
N ARG A 811 38.43 -28.26 -1.91
CA ARG A 811 38.31 -28.80 -3.25
C ARG A 811 38.24 -27.69 -4.31
N ALA A 812 37.44 -26.69 -4.08
CA ALA A 812 37.28 -25.54 -4.97
C ALA A 812 38.55 -24.67 -5.02
N GLU A 813 39.10 -24.33 -3.84
CA GLU A 813 40.31 -23.52 -3.71
C GLU A 813 41.54 -24.17 -4.37
N MET A 814 41.63 -25.47 -4.29
CA MET A 814 42.74 -26.25 -4.86
C MET A 814 42.45 -26.77 -6.27
N ASN A 815 41.34 -26.39 -6.87
CA ASN A 815 40.92 -26.77 -8.20
C ASN A 815 40.92 -28.29 -8.45
N ILE A 816 40.47 -29.04 -7.45
CA ILE A 816 40.33 -30.48 -7.51
C ILE A 816 39.01 -30.85 -8.20
N ALA A 817 39.04 -31.82 -9.12
CA ALA A 817 37.86 -32.29 -9.82
C ALA A 817 36.76 -32.71 -8.84
N PRO A 818 35.49 -32.30 -9.03
CA PRO A 818 34.38 -32.59 -8.09
C PRO A 818 34.17 -34.10 -7.89
N GLY A 819 34.48 -34.94 -8.85
CA GLY A 819 34.30 -36.38 -8.78
C GLY A 819 35.42 -37.18 -8.16
N LYS A 820 36.53 -36.54 -7.83
CA LYS A 820 37.72 -37.25 -7.31
C LYS A 820 37.58 -37.53 -5.81
N PRO A 821 37.59 -38.78 -5.34
CA PRO A 821 37.55 -39.07 -3.91
C PRO A 821 38.80 -38.55 -3.19
N LEU A 822 38.62 -38.01 -2.00
CA LEU A 822 39.67 -37.45 -1.17
C LEU A 822 39.81 -38.17 0.14
N GLU A 823 41.03 -38.23 0.69
CA GLU A 823 41.29 -38.64 2.06
C GLU A 823 41.09 -37.44 3.00
N LEU A 824 40.36 -37.64 4.08
CA LEU A 824 40.18 -36.63 5.12
C LEU A 824 40.83 -37.07 6.41
N LEU A 825 41.69 -36.21 6.95
CA LEU A 825 42.31 -36.40 8.26
C LEU A 825 41.77 -35.33 9.22
N LEU A 826 41.52 -35.73 10.45
CA LEU A 826 41.04 -34.82 11.50
C LEU A 826 42.02 -34.87 12.68
N ARG A 827 42.39 -33.68 13.19
CA ARG A 827 43.34 -33.55 14.29
C ARG A 827 42.77 -32.56 15.32
N GLY A 828 43.04 -32.84 16.61
CA GLY A 828 42.60 -31.96 17.67
C GLY A 828 41.09 -32.02 17.92
N CYS A 829 40.47 -33.15 17.62
CA CYS A 829 39.04 -33.36 17.83
C CYS A 829 38.70 -33.54 19.32
N SER A 830 37.62 -32.90 19.75
CA SER A 830 36.97 -33.20 21.01
C SER A 830 36.31 -34.59 20.98
N ASP A 831 35.97 -35.16 22.13
CA ASP A 831 35.24 -36.42 22.20
C ASP A 831 33.91 -36.36 21.43
N ALA A 832 33.24 -35.20 21.47
CA ALA A 832 32.01 -34.94 20.71
C ALA A 832 32.26 -34.98 19.19
N ALA A 833 33.37 -34.41 18.74
CA ALA A 833 33.72 -34.40 17.31
C ALA A 833 34.04 -35.82 16.83
N VAL A 834 34.78 -36.61 17.62
CA VAL A 834 35.06 -38.01 17.32
C VAL A 834 33.77 -38.82 17.20
N ARG A 835 32.85 -38.64 18.13
CA ARG A 835 31.54 -39.32 18.12
C ARG A 835 30.76 -38.93 16.84
N ARG A 836 30.70 -37.66 16.52
CA ARG A 836 30.01 -37.16 15.31
C ARG A 836 30.56 -37.80 14.04
N VAL A 837 31.87 -37.86 13.90
CA VAL A 837 32.54 -38.48 12.75
C VAL A 837 32.26 -39.96 12.68
N THR A 838 32.34 -40.66 13.81
CA THR A 838 32.15 -42.11 13.88
C THR A 838 30.73 -42.53 13.55
N GLU A 839 29.75 -41.84 14.16
CA GLU A 839 28.33 -42.12 13.94
C GLU A 839 27.83 -41.72 12.56
N ASN A 840 28.46 -40.72 11.91
CA ASN A 840 27.99 -40.14 10.64
C ASN A 840 29.02 -40.28 9.51
N ASN A 841 29.87 -41.29 9.61
CA ASN A 841 30.92 -41.55 8.65
C ASN A 841 30.40 -41.68 7.21
N THR A 842 29.28 -42.35 7.00
CA THR A 842 28.65 -42.54 5.70
C THR A 842 28.17 -41.22 5.12
N PHE A 843 27.54 -40.35 5.90
CA PHE A 843 27.10 -39.03 5.43
C PHE A 843 28.29 -38.17 4.97
N LEU A 844 29.34 -38.10 5.77
CA LEU A 844 30.51 -37.33 5.46
C LEU A 844 31.19 -37.84 4.19
N LYS A 845 31.37 -39.16 4.06
CA LYS A 845 31.98 -39.76 2.87
C LYS A 845 31.17 -39.47 1.62
N THR A 846 29.88 -39.60 1.68
CA THR A 846 29.01 -39.40 0.52
C THR A 846 28.92 -37.91 0.14
N MET A 847 28.68 -37.04 1.11
CA MET A 847 28.44 -35.62 0.86
C MET A 847 29.72 -34.86 0.46
N ALA A 848 30.86 -35.20 1.03
CA ALA A 848 32.14 -34.55 0.73
C ALA A 848 32.98 -35.33 -0.27
N ARG A 849 32.48 -36.46 -0.79
CA ARG A 849 33.18 -37.36 -1.70
C ARG A 849 34.57 -37.78 -1.18
N LEU A 850 34.51 -38.42 -0.03
CA LEU A 850 35.71 -38.90 0.68
C LEU A 850 35.86 -40.41 0.52
N GLU A 851 37.07 -40.87 0.26
CA GLU A 851 37.36 -42.30 0.25
C GLU A 851 37.65 -42.84 1.66
N SER A 852 38.19 -41.98 2.54
CA SER A 852 38.50 -42.38 3.93
C SER A 852 38.46 -41.17 4.86
N ILE A 853 38.14 -41.42 6.12
CA ILE A 853 38.15 -40.45 7.22
C ILE A 853 38.93 -41.04 8.37
N THR A 854 40.01 -40.38 8.78
CA THR A 854 40.86 -40.82 9.86
C THR A 854 41.05 -39.74 10.91
N VAL A 855 40.83 -40.10 12.20
CA VAL A 855 41.09 -39.18 13.30
C VAL A 855 42.54 -39.41 13.75
N LEU A 856 43.37 -38.34 13.65
CA LEU A 856 44.75 -38.39 14.06
C LEU A 856 44.94 -38.12 15.54
N PRO A 857 45.94 -38.73 16.19
CA PRO A 857 46.35 -38.31 17.54
C PRO A 857 46.77 -36.83 17.54
N ALA A 858 46.62 -36.14 18.66
CA ALA A 858 46.89 -34.69 18.77
C ALA A 858 48.35 -34.33 18.47
N ASP A 859 49.27 -35.24 18.67
CA ASP A 859 50.70 -35.10 18.43
C ASP A 859 51.12 -35.48 17.00
N ASP A 860 50.27 -36.10 16.23
CA ASP A 860 50.56 -36.50 14.84
C ASP A 860 50.38 -35.28 13.92
N LYS A 861 51.47 -34.90 13.25
CA LYS A 861 51.41 -33.75 12.33
C LYS A 861 50.75 -34.06 10.98
N GLY A 862 50.61 -35.35 10.66
CA GLY A 862 50.06 -35.77 9.38
C GLY A 862 50.95 -35.40 8.16
N PRO A 863 50.55 -35.81 6.97
CA PRO A 863 51.19 -35.39 5.72
C PRO A 863 50.93 -33.93 5.42
N VAL A 864 51.66 -33.36 4.48
CA VAL A 864 51.39 -31.99 3.99
C VAL A 864 49.96 -31.90 3.45
N SER A 865 49.20 -31.03 4.01
CA SER A 865 47.76 -30.95 3.77
C SER A 865 47.29 -29.50 3.76
N VAL A 866 46.20 -29.26 3.03
CA VAL A 866 45.41 -28.03 3.20
C VAL A 866 44.55 -28.19 4.45
N THR A 867 44.53 -27.18 5.29
CA THR A 867 43.91 -27.22 6.60
C THR A 867 42.75 -26.20 6.72
N LYS A 868 41.63 -26.63 7.29
CA LYS A 868 40.55 -25.76 7.76
C LYS A 868 40.29 -26.06 9.21
N ILE A 869 39.86 -25.06 9.97
CA ILE A 869 39.53 -25.21 11.37
C ILE A 869 38.03 -25.25 11.53
N ILE A 870 37.50 -26.22 12.26
CA ILE A 870 36.09 -26.39 12.57
C ILE A 870 35.96 -26.62 14.07
N ASP A 871 35.39 -25.68 14.78
CA ASP A 871 35.15 -25.76 16.22
C ASP A 871 36.38 -26.29 17.00
N GLY A 872 37.55 -25.71 16.69
CA GLY A 872 38.80 -26.06 17.32
C GLY A 872 39.48 -27.31 16.75
N ALA A 873 38.84 -28.11 15.96
CA ALA A 873 39.42 -29.25 15.25
C ALA A 873 40.00 -28.83 13.91
N GLU A 874 41.12 -29.45 13.53
CA GLU A 874 41.74 -29.25 12.23
C GLU A 874 41.29 -30.32 11.24
N LEU A 875 40.76 -29.88 10.10
CA LEU A 875 40.37 -30.70 8.98
C LEU A 875 41.48 -30.64 7.93
N LEU A 876 42.08 -31.78 7.63
CA LEU A 876 43.25 -31.88 6.77
C LEU A 876 42.94 -32.70 5.51
N ILE A 877 43.26 -32.17 4.35
CA ILE A 877 43.21 -32.93 3.09
C ILE A 877 44.64 -33.03 2.53
N PRO A 878 45.23 -34.25 2.51
CA PRO A 878 46.55 -34.44 1.94
C PRO A 878 46.59 -34.07 0.46
N MET A 879 47.64 -33.38 0.04
CA MET A 879 47.75 -32.84 -1.30
C MET A 879 48.60 -33.72 -2.24
N ALA A 880 49.37 -34.68 -1.70
CA ALA A 880 50.23 -35.52 -2.47
C ALA A 880 49.47 -36.38 -3.52
N GLY A 881 49.88 -36.30 -4.76
CA GLY A 881 49.22 -37.03 -5.86
C GLY A 881 47.90 -36.49 -6.38
N LEU A 882 47.41 -35.38 -5.82
CA LEU A 882 46.13 -34.80 -6.20
C LEU A 882 46.26 -33.58 -7.10
N VAL A 883 47.41 -32.90 -7.08
CA VAL A 883 47.63 -31.62 -7.76
C VAL A 883 48.91 -31.70 -8.58
N ASP A 884 48.86 -31.14 -9.81
CA ASP A 884 50.07 -30.84 -10.55
C ASP A 884 50.75 -29.66 -9.86
N LYS A 885 51.87 -29.95 -9.18
CA LYS A 885 52.58 -28.96 -8.37
C LYS A 885 52.94 -27.70 -9.15
N ASP A 886 53.49 -27.85 -10.38
CA ASP A 886 53.97 -26.72 -11.16
C ASP A 886 52.80 -25.91 -11.72
N ALA A 887 51.76 -26.57 -12.21
CA ALA A 887 50.55 -25.92 -12.71
C ALA A 887 49.81 -25.17 -11.61
N GLU A 888 49.71 -25.76 -10.42
CA GLU A 888 49.02 -25.14 -9.27
C GLU A 888 49.82 -23.97 -8.70
N LEU A 889 51.16 -24.08 -8.62
CA LEU A 889 51.99 -22.94 -8.22
C LEU A 889 51.88 -21.76 -9.20
N ALA A 890 51.81 -22.05 -10.50
CA ALA A 890 51.62 -21.03 -11.51
C ALA A 890 50.21 -20.35 -11.38
N ARG A 891 49.19 -21.14 -11.12
CA ARG A 891 47.82 -20.62 -10.89
C ARG A 891 47.76 -19.73 -9.65
N LEU A 892 48.34 -20.17 -8.56
CA LEU A 892 48.37 -19.41 -7.30
C LEU A 892 49.17 -18.12 -7.44
N ALA A 893 50.28 -18.13 -8.18
CA ALA A 893 51.06 -16.93 -8.49
C ALA A 893 50.21 -15.90 -9.26
N LYS A 894 49.38 -16.36 -10.20
CA LYS A 894 48.44 -15.53 -10.98
C LYS A 894 47.35 -14.91 -10.08
N GLU A 895 46.80 -15.71 -9.16
CA GLU A 895 45.80 -15.24 -8.21
C GLU A 895 46.38 -14.21 -7.25
N VAL A 896 47.58 -14.43 -6.73
CA VAL A 896 48.31 -13.45 -5.89
C VAL A 896 48.54 -12.16 -6.64
N ALA A 897 48.91 -12.22 -7.91
CA ALA A 897 49.14 -11.04 -8.74
C ALA A 897 47.84 -10.25 -8.95
N LYS A 898 46.71 -10.93 -9.15
CA LYS A 898 45.40 -10.27 -9.24
C LYS A 898 45.01 -9.57 -7.94
N VAL A 899 45.20 -10.21 -6.81
CA VAL A 899 44.90 -9.63 -5.49
C VAL A 899 45.83 -8.43 -5.24
N ASP A 900 47.11 -8.51 -5.59
CA ASP A 900 48.05 -7.41 -5.47
C ASP A 900 47.62 -6.18 -6.29
N VAL A 901 47.08 -6.40 -7.49
CA VAL A 901 46.53 -5.31 -8.31
C VAL A 901 45.37 -4.64 -7.61
N GLU A 902 44.43 -5.40 -7.05
CA GLU A 902 43.30 -4.88 -6.33
C GLU A 902 43.70 -4.11 -5.04
N ILE A 903 44.66 -4.67 -4.30
CA ILE A 903 45.24 -4.01 -3.11
C ILE A 903 45.89 -2.67 -3.51
N GLY A 904 46.69 -2.67 -4.58
CA GLY A 904 47.31 -1.45 -5.10
C GLY A 904 46.32 -0.38 -5.50
N LYS A 905 45.21 -0.76 -6.14
CA LYS A 905 44.15 0.15 -6.50
C LYS A 905 43.50 0.78 -5.26
N ILE A 906 43.23 -0.02 -4.24
CA ILE A 906 42.59 0.45 -3.00
C ILE A 906 43.55 1.35 -2.20
N GLU A 907 44.83 0.94 -2.08
CA GLU A 907 45.83 1.73 -1.40
C GLU A 907 46.09 3.09 -2.09
N SER A 908 46.13 3.10 -3.43
CA SER A 908 46.22 4.35 -4.20
C SER A 908 45.04 5.27 -3.97
N LYS A 909 43.87 4.69 -3.89
CA LYS A 909 42.62 5.41 -3.64
C LYS A 909 42.58 6.04 -2.22
N LEU A 910 42.99 5.26 -1.22
CA LEU A 910 43.05 5.72 0.17
C LEU A 910 44.22 6.70 0.42
N ALA A 911 45.28 6.65 -0.39
CA ALA A 911 46.41 7.60 -0.35
C ALA A 911 46.10 8.94 -1.04
N ASN A 912 45.08 8.99 -1.86
CA ASN A 912 44.64 10.20 -2.55
C ASN A 912 43.91 11.12 -1.55
N GLU A 913 44.57 12.20 -1.13
CA GLU A 913 44.03 13.16 -0.19
C GLU A 913 42.73 13.80 -0.67
N GLY A 914 42.59 14.04 -1.96
CA GLY A 914 41.37 14.58 -2.55
C GLY A 914 40.17 13.63 -2.44
N PHE A 915 40.40 12.34 -2.60
CA PHE A 915 39.36 11.32 -2.43
C PHE A 915 38.93 11.20 -0.95
N VAL A 916 39.92 11.08 -0.06
CA VAL A 916 39.66 10.93 1.39
C VAL A 916 38.90 12.14 1.96
N ALA A 917 39.23 13.34 1.46
CA ALA A 917 38.58 14.58 1.90
C ALA A 917 37.13 14.75 1.37
N ARG A 918 36.80 14.16 0.22
CA ARG A 918 35.52 14.39 -0.48
C ARG A 918 34.55 13.23 -0.40
N ALA A 919 35.04 12.00 -0.25
CA ALA A 919 34.17 10.82 -0.21
C ALA A 919 33.41 10.71 1.13
N PRO A 920 32.17 10.19 1.13
CA PRO A 920 31.46 9.89 2.36
C PRO A 920 32.25 8.90 3.24
N GLU A 921 32.15 9.07 4.55
CA GLU A 921 32.82 8.18 5.53
C GLU A 921 32.48 6.69 5.32
N ALA A 922 31.23 6.39 4.94
CA ALA A 922 30.80 5.02 4.64
C ALA A 922 31.54 4.41 3.45
N VAL A 923 31.86 5.20 2.43
CA VAL A 923 32.61 4.75 1.25
C VAL A 923 34.06 4.44 1.62
N ILE A 924 34.69 5.30 2.43
CA ILE A 924 36.05 5.11 2.93
C ILE A 924 36.14 3.87 3.82
N ALA A 925 35.18 3.68 4.71
CA ALA A 925 35.08 2.50 5.58
C ALA A 925 34.96 1.22 4.76
N LYS A 926 34.13 1.24 3.71
CA LYS A 926 33.96 0.12 2.78
C LYS A 926 35.24 -0.22 2.02
N GLU A 927 35.98 0.78 1.57
CA GLU A 927 37.27 0.57 0.91
C GLU A 927 38.32 -0.01 1.87
N ARG A 928 38.32 0.42 3.14
CA ARG A 928 39.19 -0.16 4.18
C ARG A 928 38.84 -1.61 4.48
N GLU A 929 37.55 -1.95 4.56
CA GLU A 929 37.08 -3.33 4.72
C GLU A 929 37.51 -4.20 3.53
N ARG A 930 37.39 -3.70 2.31
CA ARG A 930 37.87 -4.38 1.12
C ARG A 930 39.37 -4.61 1.16
N LEU A 931 40.14 -3.64 1.60
CA LEU A 931 41.58 -3.77 1.76
C LEU A 931 41.94 -4.88 2.73
N VAL A 932 41.30 -4.95 3.88
CA VAL A 932 41.50 -6.01 4.87
C VAL A 932 41.16 -7.37 4.28
N ALA A 933 40.02 -7.48 3.57
CA ALA A 933 39.56 -8.71 2.94
C ALA A 933 40.54 -9.22 1.90
N PHE A 934 41.08 -8.33 1.04
CA PHE A 934 42.07 -8.69 0.05
C PHE A 934 43.42 -9.04 0.66
N ALA A 935 43.84 -8.35 1.73
CA ALA A 935 45.08 -8.68 2.47
C ALA A 935 44.99 -10.08 3.09
N ASP A 936 43.85 -10.42 3.68
CA ASP A 936 43.59 -11.77 4.22
C ASP A 936 43.56 -12.83 3.11
N ALA A 937 42.93 -12.54 1.99
CA ALA A 937 42.92 -13.41 0.83
C ALA A 937 44.34 -13.65 0.30
N LYS A 938 45.18 -12.62 0.21
CA LYS A 938 46.57 -12.74 -0.18
C LYS A 938 47.37 -13.61 0.79
N THR A 939 47.21 -13.42 2.08
CA THR A 939 47.87 -14.21 3.12
C THR A 939 47.52 -15.69 2.97
N LYS A 940 46.24 -15.99 2.75
CA LYS A 940 45.81 -17.38 2.50
C LYS A 940 46.38 -17.97 1.25
N LEU A 941 46.45 -17.21 0.15
CA LEU A 941 47.04 -17.66 -1.10
C LEU A 941 48.57 -17.96 -0.96
N ILE A 942 49.29 -17.13 -0.21
CA ILE A 942 50.72 -17.33 0.08
C ILE A 942 50.93 -18.58 0.94
N GLU A 943 50.07 -18.79 1.92
CA GLU A 943 50.08 -20.01 2.74
C GLU A 943 49.85 -21.26 1.89
N GLN A 944 48.91 -21.22 0.95
CA GLN A 944 48.65 -22.29 0.00
C GLN A 944 49.85 -22.55 -0.89
N GLN A 945 50.49 -21.50 -1.40
CA GLN A 945 51.72 -21.62 -2.18
C GLN A 945 52.85 -22.37 -1.40
N ALA A 946 53.00 -22.03 -0.12
CA ALA A 946 53.97 -22.69 0.73
C ALA A 946 53.66 -24.18 0.91
N VAL A 947 52.37 -24.49 1.12
CA VAL A 947 51.90 -25.88 1.26
C VAL A 947 52.15 -26.68 -0.02
N ILE A 948 51.81 -26.14 -1.16
CA ILE A 948 52.02 -26.82 -2.47
C ILE A 948 53.49 -26.93 -2.80
N ALA A 949 54.31 -25.94 -2.51
CA ALA A 949 55.74 -25.99 -2.73
C ALA A 949 56.46 -27.09 -1.88
N ALA A 950 55.90 -27.41 -0.71
CA ALA A 950 56.43 -28.46 0.16
C ALA A 950 56.07 -29.89 -0.26
N LEU A 951 55.15 -30.04 -1.22
CA LEU A 951 54.84 -31.37 -1.80
C LEU A 951 56.04 -31.94 -2.65
#